data_bbfebfa32f60efddb1ac7f1f454e8f0b
#
_entry.id   bbfebfa32f60efddb1ac7f1f454e8f0b
#
_cell.length_a   1.000
_cell.length_b   1.000
_cell.length_c   1.000
_cell.angle_alpha   90.00
_cell.angle_beta   90.00
_cell.angle_gamma   90.00
#
_symmetry.space_group_name_H-M   'P 1'
#
loop_
_entity.id
_entity.type
_entity.pdbx_description
1 polymer ?
#
loop_
_entity_poly.entity_id
_entity_poly.type
_entity_poly.pdbx_seq_one_letter_code
_entity_poly.pdbx_strand_id
1 'polypeptide(L)'
;LSNDYERSNMWRYRDYVVRSFNKDKPYDQFVIEQIAGDELWEVQPKGKKDSDLLIATSFLRMGPWDPAMVLKPQARQLYLDDVINSVGQTFLSTTMRCFKCHDHKFDPLPTRDYYGFYATFAATQLAERQAPFVKMENLIGLNQGKESTRHMLDFSKKKYHELLDKQEMAAKAWYDKRGKKYLEEDKRRSLPDEEKPPRYVGLSPIEQGRLKVRRQDDWIWTRRLERYEPLVQSVYNGPVPKSLNARKMRIPKKIPEKPFPKVHILMGGALEAPGDPVKPGVLSAIGLPTSGDPKNPHVLTNEKSGRRLALAKWIANPSNPLTARSIVNRVWQRHFGKPLAGNPNNFGARGKKPTHPKLLDWLAFDFVEHGWKFKRLHKLIMLSKAYRQSTKHPQIQKLRNEDPENRLLAYREPRRLSAEEIRDGLLVTTGELNREIGGFPIKPEINMEVALQPRMIQFSLAPAYQPSIWPKQRNRRTLYAYRVRGQPDPFLELFNQPNPNDSCDERVSEAVTPQAFTLLNSDLMNDRAIALALRVEKEFDTLRLQVKRAVQLAFGRVPDKQEWNQLEHYVKKMEKHHIEHKPDRPEYPTSITRSLVEEATGLPFEYEEILPAFESYRADKKSHQVDPKTRALADLCLVLFNTNEFMYVY
;
A
#
# COMPACT_ATOMS: atom_id res chain seq x y z
N LEU A 1 -4.57 2.37 14.77
CA LEU A 1 -3.42 1.61 15.29
C LEU A 1 -2.21 2.50 15.32
N SER A 2 -1.62 2.65 16.49
CA SER A 2 -0.73 3.73 16.86
C SER A 2 0.76 3.52 16.49
N ASN A 3 1.17 2.35 16.01
CA ASN A 3 2.56 2.05 15.71
C ASN A 3 2.85 1.93 14.22
N ASP A 4 3.58 2.89 13.69
CA ASP A 4 4.03 2.92 12.30
C ASP A 4 5.43 2.30 12.17
N TYR A 5 5.51 0.97 12.21
CA TYR A 5 6.73 0.28 11.85
C TYR A 5 6.85 0.15 10.34
N GLU A 6 8.01 0.52 9.82
CA GLU A 6 8.31 0.25 8.44
C GLU A 6 8.47 -1.27 8.20
N ARG A 7 7.67 -1.80 7.26
CA ARG A 7 7.81 -3.17 6.76
C ARG A 7 8.65 -3.13 5.50
N SER A 8 9.93 -3.34 5.67
CA SER A 8 10.88 -3.38 4.55
C SER A 8 10.48 -4.45 3.53
N ASN A 9 10.75 -4.20 2.26
CA ASN A 9 10.58 -5.18 1.18
C ASN A 9 9.14 -5.62 0.85
N MET A 10 8.10 -4.90 1.31
CA MET A 10 6.73 -5.15 0.88
C MET A 10 6.50 -4.93 -0.63
N TRP A 11 7.40 -4.20 -1.29
CA TRP A 11 7.39 -4.06 -2.75
C TRP A 11 7.51 -5.42 -3.47
N ARG A 12 8.22 -6.40 -2.89
CA ARG A 12 8.35 -7.75 -3.43
C ARG A 12 6.99 -8.46 -3.52
N TYR A 13 6.12 -8.27 -2.51
CA TYR A 13 4.76 -8.81 -2.53
C TYR A 13 3.91 -8.17 -3.64
N ARG A 14 3.95 -6.84 -3.78
CA ARG A 14 3.28 -6.15 -4.90
C ARG A 14 3.75 -6.73 -6.24
N ASP A 15 5.06 -6.91 -6.40
CA ASP A 15 5.64 -7.42 -7.63
C ASP A 15 5.29 -8.90 -7.87
N TYR A 16 5.19 -9.72 -6.82
CA TYR A 16 4.66 -11.07 -6.90
C TYR A 16 3.23 -11.07 -7.45
N VAL A 17 2.37 -10.21 -6.91
CA VAL A 17 0.98 -10.07 -7.40
C VAL A 17 0.97 -9.68 -8.88
N VAL A 18 1.73 -8.64 -9.27
CA VAL A 18 1.84 -8.19 -10.67
C VAL A 18 2.34 -9.31 -11.58
N ARG A 19 3.39 -10.04 -11.18
CA ARG A 19 3.92 -11.16 -11.96
C ARG A 19 2.90 -12.30 -12.08
N SER A 20 2.16 -12.59 -11.02
CA SER A 20 1.15 -13.64 -11.02
C SER A 20 0.03 -13.35 -12.02
N PHE A 21 -0.50 -12.12 -12.03
CA PHE A 21 -1.51 -11.71 -13.01
C PHE A 21 -0.96 -11.64 -14.45
N ASN A 22 0.25 -11.12 -14.63
CA ASN A 22 0.88 -11.07 -15.97
C ASN A 22 1.12 -12.45 -16.57
N LYS A 23 1.50 -13.43 -15.75
CA LYS A 23 1.69 -14.84 -16.14
C LYS A 23 0.37 -15.62 -16.25
N ASP A 24 -0.75 -15.00 -15.90
CA ASP A 24 -2.05 -15.66 -15.80
C ASP A 24 -2.00 -16.89 -14.89
N LYS A 25 -1.37 -16.73 -13.70
CA LYS A 25 -1.30 -17.79 -12.69
C LYS A 25 -2.72 -18.25 -12.34
N PRO A 26 -2.98 -19.57 -12.27
CA PRO A 26 -4.28 -20.08 -11.81
C PRO A 26 -4.65 -19.49 -10.44
N TYR A 27 -5.87 -19.02 -10.28
CA TYR A 27 -6.29 -18.33 -9.07
C TYR A 27 -6.31 -19.24 -7.84
N ASP A 28 -6.65 -20.51 -8.01
CA ASP A 28 -6.56 -21.54 -6.97
C ASP A 28 -5.13 -21.66 -6.43
N GLN A 29 -4.12 -21.74 -7.31
CA GLN A 29 -2.72 -21.73 -6.94
C GLN A 29 -2.33 -20.42 -6.23
N PHE A 30 -2.78 -19.27 -6.75
CA PHE A 30 -2.52 -17.95 -6.14
C PHE A 30 -3.07 -17.87 -4.72
N VAL A 31 -4.27 -18.41 -4.44
CA VAL A 31 -4.87 -18.50 -3.11
C VAL A 31 -4.01 -19.37 -2.18
N ILE A 32 -3.62 -20.57 -2.65
CA ILE A 32 -2.82 -21.52 -1.86
C ILE A 32 -1.48 -20.91 -1.46
N GLU A 33 -0.80 -20.27 -2.40
CA GLU A 33 0.51 -19.65 -2.16
C GLU A 33 0.43 -18.50 -1.12
N GLN A 34 -0.62 -17.68 -1.16
CA GLN A 34 -0.77 -16.57 -0.21
C GLN A 34 -1.09 -17.02 1.23
N ILE A 35 -1.81 -18.14 1.39
CA ILE A 35 -2.19 -18.63 2.71
C ILE A 35 -1.13 -19.57 3.30
N ALA A 36 -0.47 -20.39 2.46
CA ALA A 36 0.38 -21.48 2.89
C ALA A 36 1.69 -21.62 2.09
N GLY A 37 2.12 -20.57 1.40
CA GLY A 37 3.33 -20.59 0.58
C GLY A 37 4.59 -20.97 1.38
N ASP A 38 4.71 -20.54 2.63
CA ASP A 38 5.82 -20.93 3.49
C ASP A 38 5.79 -22.42 3.86
N GLU A 39 4.61 -23.02 4.06
CA GLU A 39 4.49 -24.46 4.26
C GLU A 39 4.90 -25.24 3.00
N LEU A 40 4.52 -24.76 1.82
CA LEU A 40 4.98 -25.30 0.55
C LEU A 40 6.50 -25.14 0.36
N TRP A 41 7.04 -23.97 0.73
CA TRP A 41 8.46 -23.70 0.65
C TRP A 41 9.29 -24.63 1.56
N GLU A 42 8.81 -24.94 2.76
CA GLU A 42 9.53 -25.81 3.71
C GLU A 42 9.76 -27.23 3.14
N VAL A 43 8.80 -27.77 2.41
CA VAL A 43 8.89 -29.13 1.82
C VAL A 43 9.65 -29.19 0.51
N GLN A 44 10.01 -28.05 -0.10
CA GLN A 44 10.82 -28.05 -1.31
C GLN A 44 12.27 -28.49 -1.03
N PRO A 45 12.92 -29.22 -1.96
CA PRO A 45 14.31 -29.61 -1.81
C PRO A 45 15.26 -28.42 -1.66
N LYS A 46 16.31 -28.58 -0.87
CA LYS A 46 17.40 -27.58 -0.79
C LYS A 46 17.96 -27.33 -2.19
N GLY A 47 18.15 -26.05 -2.57
CA GLY A 47 18.64 -25.64 -3.90
C GLY A 47 17.57 -25.49 -4.99
N LYS A 48 16.33 -25.91 -4.72
CA LYS A 48 15.17 -25.68 -5.62
C LYS A 48 14.06 -24.84 -4.97
N LYS A 49 14.38 -24.14 -3.89
CA LYS A 49 13.41 -23.35 -3.13
C LYS A 49 13.00 -22.09 -3.90
N ASP A 50 11.69 -21.95 -4.13
CA ASP A 50 11.11 -20.81 -4.82
C ASP A 50 10.80 -19.67 -3.82
N SER A 51 11.53 -18.57 -3.93
CA SER A 51 11.30 -17.38 -3.09
C SER A 51 9.90 -16.78 -3.25
N ASP A 52 9.24 -16.96 -4.40
CA ASP A 52 7.87 -16.45 -4.62
C ASP A 52 6.87 -17.05 -3.63
N LEU A 53 7.08 -18.27 -3.15
CA LEU A 53 6.24 -18.89 -2.13
C LEU A 53 6.33 -18.17 -0.76
N LEU A 54 7.52 -17.73 -0.37
CA LEU A 54 7.69 -16.93 0.84
C LEU A 54 7.15 -15.50 0.65
N ILE A 55 7.34 -14.93 -0.53
CA ILE A 55 6.85 -13.60 -0.86
C ILE A 55 5.32 -13.58 -0.82
N ALA A 56 4.66 -14.62 -1.35
CA ALA A 56 3.21 -14.73 -1.36
C ALA A 56 2.59 -14.62 0.04
N THR A 57 3.22 -15.23 1.07
CA THR A 57 2.72 -15.16 2.45
C THR A 57 2.84 -13.79 3.11
N SER A 58 3.41 -12.79 2.41
CA SER A 58 3.32 -11.39 2.85
C SER A 58 1.86 -10.90 2.97
N PHE A 59 0.91 -11.55 2.29
CA PHE A 59 -0.52 -11.34 2.50
C PHE A 59 -0.90 -11.41 3.99
N LEU A 60 -0.38 -12.40 4.72
CA LEU A 60 -0.62 -12.60 6.14
C LEU A 60 0.09 -11.55 7.04
N ARG A 61 0.93 -10.69 6.43
CA ARG A 61 1.67 -9.63 7.12
C ARG A 61 1.02 -8.24 6.97
N MET A 62 -0.08 -8.14 6.24
CA MET A 62 -0.72 -6.84 5.94
C MET A 62 -1.42 -6.24 7.16
N GLY A 63 -1.90 -7.06 8.07
CA GLY A 63 -2.66 -6.66 9.24
C GLY A 63 -1.86 -5.94 10.34
N PRO A 64 -2.54 -5.47 11.38
CA PRO A 64 -1.96 -4.74 12.50
C PRO A 64 -1.05 -5.63 13.36
N TRP A 65 0.01 -5.02 13.90
CA TRP A 65 0.85 -5.65 14.90
C TRP A 65 1.42 -4.59 15.84
N ASP A 66 0.86 -4.51 17.04
CA ASP A 66 1.21 -3.45 18.00
C ASP A 66 1.39 -3.97 19.43
N PRO A 67 2.47 -4.71 19.71
CA PRO A 67 2.73 -5.24 21.06
C PRO A 67 3.29 -4.17 22.02
N ALA A 68 3.47 -2.94 21.57
CA ALA A 68 3.96 -1.85 22.41
C ALA A 68 2.82 -1.08 23.10
N MET A 69 1.64 -1.04 22.50
CA MET A 69 0.50 -0.25 22.98
C MET A 69 -0.58 -1.10 23.66
N VAL A 70 -0.56 -2.42 23.47
CA VAL A 70 -1.50 -3.36 24.10
C VAL A 70 -0.76 -4.57 24.64
N LEU A 71 -1.39 -5.31 25.55
CA LEU A 71 -0.83 -6.55 26.08
C LEU A 71 -0.55 -7.57 24.97
N LYS A 72 0.53 -8.33 25.08
CA LYS A 72 0.96 -9.30 24.05
C LYS A 72 -0.13 -10.29 23.61
N PRO A 73 -0.93 -10.88 24.53
CA PRO A 73 -2.05 -11.74 24.14
C PRO A 73 -3.10 -10.98 23.31
N GLN A 74 -3.40 -9.75 23.67
CA GLN A 74 -4.34 -8.90 22.95
C GLN A 74 -3.80 -8.50 21.56
N ALA A 75 -2.51 -8.10 21.45
CA ALA A 75 -1.87 -7.86 20.16
C ALA A 75 -1.96 -9.09 19.24
N ARG A 76 -1.77 -10.28 19.81
CA ARG A 76 -1.89 -11.55 19.11
C ARG A 76 -3.31 -11.81 18.63
N GLN A 77 -4.30 -11.59 19.49
CA GLN A 77 -5.72 -11.74 19.14
C GLN A 77 -6.12 -10.80 18.00
N LEU A 78 -5.73 -9.52 18.09
CA LEU A 78 -5.99 -8.53 17.04
C LEU A 78 -5.38 -8.91 15.69
N TYR A 79 -4.14 -9.41 15.71
CA TYR A 79 -3.48 -9.89 14.50
C TYR A 79 -4.21 -11.08 13.87
N LEU A 80 -4.56 -12.09 14.65
CA LEU A 80 -5.25 -13.30 14.15
C LEU A 80 -6.67 -12.97 13.68
N ASP A 81 -7.37 -12.10 14.38
CA ASP A 81 -8.69 -11.60 13.99
C ASP A 81 -8.64 -10.92 12.61
N ASP A 82 -7.61 -10.09 12.40
CA ASP A 82 -7.43 -9.42 11.11
C ASP A 82 -7.09 -10.41 9.98
N VAL A 83 -6.19 -11.37 10.22
CA VAL A 83 -5.84 -12.41 9.23
C VAL A 83 -7.08 -13.22 8.84
N ILE A 84 -7.85 -13.69 9.82
CA ILE A 84 -9.05 -14.51 9.60
C ILE A 84 -10.08 -13.73 8.79
N ASN A 85 -10.34 -12.49 9.20
CA ASN A 85 -11.28 -11.63 8.49
C ASN A 85 -10.82 -11.31 7.07
N SER A 86 -9.52 -11.03 6.88
CA SER A 86 -8.95 -10.78 5.56
C SER A 86 -9.05 -11.99 4.64
N VAL A 87 -8.80 -13.20 5.13
CA VAL A 87 -8.96 -14.45 4.37
C VAL A 87 -10.44 -14.67 4.01
N GLY A 88 -11.35 -14.52 4.96
CA GLY A 88 -12.79 -14.67 4.74
C GLY A 88 -13.34 -13.68 3.72
N GLN A 89 -13.05 -12.41 3.89
CA GLN A 89 -13.54 -11.36 2.97
C GLN A 89 -12.90 -11.47 1.58
N THR A 90 -11.59 -11.70 1.50
CA THR A 90 -10.88 -11.71 0.22
C THR A 90 -11.24 -12.90 -0.64
N PHE A 91 -11.30 -14.10 -0.06
CA PHE A 91 -11.44 -15.33 -0.82
C PHE A 91 -12.85 -15.93 -0.79
N LEU A 92 -13.62 -15.67 0.26
CA LEU A 92 -14.94 -16.24 0.47
C LEU A 92 -16.08 -15.21 0.48
N SER A 93 -15.78 -13.93 0.35
CA SER A 93 -16.78 -12.85 0.55
C SER A 93 -17.61 -13.03 1.82
N THR A 94 -16.94 -13.36 2.93
CA THR A 94 -17.57 -13.64 4.22
C THR A 94 -16.94 -12.79 5.31
N THR A 95 -17.76 -12.03 6.04
CA THR A 95 -17.32 -11.17 7.16
C THR A 95 -17.16 -12.03 8.42
N MET A 96 -15.93 -12.42 8.75
CA MET A 96 -15.63 -13.34 9.85
C MET A 96 -15.85 -12.72 11.24
N ARG A 97 -15.64 -11.42 11.41
CA ARG A 97 -15.76 -10.74 12.72
C ARG A 97 -17.16 -10.79 13.32
N CYS A 98 -18.19 -10.94 12.50
CA CYS A 98 -19.59 -10.90 12.95
C CYS A 98 -19.95 -12.09 13.88
N PHE A 99 -19.26 -13.24 13.76
CA PHE A 99 -19.51 -14.44 14.59
C PHE A 99 -18.35 -14.83 15.52
N LYS A 100 -17.53 -13.84 15.86
CA LYS A 100 -16.46 -14.00 16.85
C LYS A 100 -16.99 -14.10 18.29
N CYS A 101 -18.02 -13.32 18.65
CA CYS A 101 -18.50 -13.19 20.02
C CYS A 101 -19.71 -14.07 20.33
N HIS A 102 -20.53 -14.36 19.32
CA HIS A 102 -21.74 -15.18 19.35
C HIS A 102 -22.00 -15.73 17.95
N ASP A 103 -22.87 -16.70 17.80
CA ASP A 103 -23.29 -17.19 16.48
C ASP A 103 -23.80 -16.06 15.61
N HIS A 104 -23.53 -16.11 14.31
CA HIS A 104 -23.93 -15.04 13.40
C HIS A 104 -25.44 -14.86 13.39
N LYS A 105 -25.91 -13.60 13.56
CA LYS A 105 -27.32 -13.30 13.76
C LYS A 105 -28.22 -13.72 12.58
N PHE A 106 -27.70 -13.68 11.36
CA PHE A 106 -28.50 -13.83 10.13
C PHE A 106 -28.06 -14.99 9.25
N ASP A 107 -26.80 -15.39 9.35
CA ASP A 107 -26.20 -16.45 8.54
C ASP A 107 -25.96 -17.69 9.42
N PRO A 108 -26.01 -18.92 8.86
CA PRO A 108 -25.80 -20.16 9.62
C PRO A 108 -24.31 -20.39 9.94
N LEU A 109 -23.67 -19.38 10.51
CA LEU A 109 -22.24 -19.38 10.86
C LEU A 109 -22.07 -19.37 12.38
N PRO A 110 -21.77 -20.54 12.99
CA PRO A 110 -21.58 -20.63 14.43
C PRO A 110 -20.22 -20.04 14.84
N THR A 111 -20.14 -19.51 16.04
CA THR A 111 -18.92 -19.01 16.66
C THR A 111 -17.80 -20.06 16.66
N ARG A 112 -18.14 -21.33 16.75
CA ARG A 112 -17.19 -22.45 16.65
C ARG A 112 -16.38 -22.42 15.35
N ASP A 113 -17.00 -22.05 14.23
CA ASP A 113 -16.32 -21.98 12.92
C ASP A 113 -15.30 -20.86 12.87
N TYR A 114 -15.60 -19.68 13.49
CA TYR A 114 -14.63 -18.63 13.66
C TYR A 114 -13.38 -19.12 14.41
N TYR A 115 -13.59 -19.80 15.54
CA TYR A 115 -12.46 -20.33 16.32
C TYR A 115 -11.79 -21.55 15.67
N GLY A 116 -12.46 -22.25 14.76
CA GLY A 116 -11.85 -23.24 13.87
C GLY A 116 -10.81 -22.61 12.92
N PHE A 117 -11.18 -21.51 12.28
CA PHE A 117 -10.23 -20.69 11.50
C PHE A 117 -9.12 -20.12 12.39
N TYR A 118 -9.47 -19.59 13.56
CA TYR A 118 -8.49 -19.09 14.54
C TYR A 118 -7.47 -20.17 14.91
N ALA A 119 -7.92 -21.39 15.18
CA ALA A 119 -7.05 -22.51 15.50
C ALA A 119 -6.13 -22.91 14.34
N THR A 120 -6.59 -22.72 13.10
CA THR A 120 -5.77 -22.94 11.90
C THR A 120 -4.57 -22.00 11.86
N PHE A 121 -4.77 -20.72 12.20
CA PHE A 121 -3.70 -19.70 12.22
C PHE A 121 -2.99 -19.58 13.58
N ALA A 122 -3.42 -20.27 14.62
CA ALA A 122 -2.86 -20.13 15.97
C ALA A 122 -1.35 -20.46 16.05
N ALA A 123 -0.84 -21.29 15.15
CA ALA A 123 0.57 -21.62 15.02
C ALA A 123 1.38 -20.59 14.21
N THR A 124 0.73 -19.72 13.47
CA THR A 124 1.36 -18.79 12.53
C THR A 124 2.04 -17.66 13.28
N GLN A 125 3.35 -17.50 13.09
CA GLN A 125 4.15 -16.43 13.68
C GLN A 125 4.69 -15.51 12.58
N LEU A 126 4.80 -14.23 12.90
CA LEU A 126 5.32 -13.22 12.00
C LEU A 126 6.85 -13.31 11.89
N ALA A 127 7.39 -13.24 10.68
CA ALA A 127 8.84 -13.19 10.48
C ALA A 127 9.26 -12.44 9.23
N GLU A 128 10.41 -11.80 9.31
CA GLU A 128 11.20 -11.39 8.15
C GLU A 128 12.16 -12.52 7.82
N ARG A 129 12.03 -13.06 6.63
CA ARG A 129 12.78 -14.24 6.19
C ARG A 129 13.78 -13.88 5.10
N GLN A 130 14.92 -14.58 5.09
CA GLN A 130 15.85 -14.55 3.97
C GLN A 130 15.21 -15.26 2.77
N ALA A 131 15.13 -14.55 1.65
CA ALA A 131 14.64 -15.07 0.39
C ALA A 131 15.43 -14.42 -0.76
N PRO A 132 16.32 -15.16 -1.44
CA PRO A 132 17.07 -14.63 -2.57
C PRO A 132 16.19 -13.88 -3.56
N PHE A 133 16.73 -12.83 -4.17
CA PHE A 133 15.99 -12.14 -5.22
C PHE A 133 15.75 -13.10 -6.38
N VAL A 134 14.49 -13.10 -6.90
CA VAL A 134 14.17 -13.91 -8.08
C VAL A 134 14.58 -13.18 -9.34
N LYS A 135 14.99 -13.94 -10.38
CA LYS A 135 15.51 -13.39 -11.65
C LYS A 135 14.58 -12.32 -12.29
N MET A 136 13.29 -12.39 -12.03
CA MET A 136 12.30 -11.47 -12.59
C MET A 136 12.04 -10.23 -11.73
N GLU A 137 12.69 -10.08 -10.59
CA GLU A 137 12.59 -8.85 -9.79
C GLU A 137 13.41 -7.73 -10.44
N ASN A 138 12.80 -6.56 -10.55
CA ASN A 138 13.49 -5.38 -11.05
C ASN A 138 14.31 -4.75 -9.90
N LEU A 139 15.62 -4.84 -10.00
CA LEU A 139 16.57 -4.31 -9.01
C LEU A 139 17.23 -2.99 -9.45
N ILE A 140 16.66 -2.32 -10.45
CA ILE A 140 17.15 -1.00 -10.89
C ILE A 140 17.07 -0.03 -9.71
N GLY A 141 18.18 0.67 -9.46
CA GLY A 141 18.28 1.61 -8.34
C GLY A 141 18.65 1.00 -6.99
N LEU A 142 18.88 -0.34 -6.89
CA LEU A 142 19.25 -0.99 -5.64
C LEU A 142 20.49 -0.37 -5.01
N ASN A 143 21.60 -0.28 -5.76
CA ASN A 143 22.86 0.26 -5.25
C ASN A 143 22.72 1.76 -4.93
N GLN A 144 22.13 2.55 -5.83
CA GLN A 144 21.91 3.99 -5.61
C GLN A 144 21.08 4.26 -4.36
N GLY A 145 19.99 3.51 -4.17
CA GLY A 145 19.14 3.64 -2.98
C GLY A 145 19.86 3.23 -1.70
N LYS A 146 20.68 2.16 -1.75
CA LYS A 146 21.49 1.70 -0.63
C LYS A 146 22.55 2.73 -0.24
N GLU A 147 23.23 3.34 -1.21
CA GLU A 147 24.23 4.39 -0.99
C GLU A 147 23.60 5.66 -0.40
N SER A 148 22.51 6.14 -0.97
CA SER A 148 21.77 7.30 -0.42
C SER A 148 21.30 7.06 1.00
N THR A 149 20.79 5.86 1.31
CA THR A 149 20.36 5.52 2.67
C THR A 149 21.55 5.43 3.63
N ARG A 150 22.70 4.90 3.16
CA ARG A 150 23.94 4.86 3.94
C ARG A 150 24.47 6.26 4.23
N HIS A 151 24.44 7.17 3.26
CA HIS A 151 24.82 8.56 3.46
C HIS A 151 24.05 9.21 4.61
N MET A 152 22.72 9.01 4.66
CA MET A 152 21.88 9.51 5.75
C MET A 152 22.24 8.87 7.10
N LEU A 153 22.51 7.58 7.11
CA LEU A 153 22.94 6.87 8.32
C LEU A 153 24.30 7.39 8.83
N ASP A 154 25.27 7.57 7.94
CA ASP A 154 26.61 8.04 8.28
C ASP A 154 26.58 9.48 8.79
N PHE A 155 25.76 10.36 8.18
CA PHE A 155 25.51 11.71 8.71
C PHE A 155 24.95 11.66 10.13
N SER A 156 23.91 10.86 10.36
CA SER A 156 23.30 10.74 11.68
C SER A 156 24.26 10.18 12.71
N LYS A 157 25.04 9.17 12.36
CA LYS A 157 26.07 8.58 13.23
C LYS A 157 27.16 9.58 13.57
N LYS A 158 27.67 10.33 12.59
CA LYS A 158 28.68 11.36 12.82
C LYS A 158 28.17 12.36 13.86
N LYS A 159 26.97 12.91 13.65
CA LYS A 159 26.37 13.87 14.61
C LYS A 159 26.08 13.28 15.99
N TYR A 160 25.73 11.99 16.04
CA TYR A 160 25.53 11.27 17.29
C TYR A 160 26.84 11.10 18.06
N HIS A 161 27.95 10.69 17.40
CA HIS A 161 29.24 10.50 18.04
C HIS A 161 29.86 11.82 18.50
N GLU A 162 29.73 12.93 17.76
CA GLU A 162 30.17 14.26 18.20
C GLU A 162 29.60 14.62 19.60
N LEU A 163 28.33 14.27 19.86
CA LEU A 163 27.70 14.52 21.16
C LEU A 163 28.10 13.50 22.23
N LEU A 164 28.29 12.24 21.85
CA LEU A 164 28.79 11.22 22.80
C LEU A 164 30.21 11.51 23.25
N ASP A 165 31.11 11.90 22.34
CA ASP A 165 32.51 12.24 22.66
C ASP A 165 32.57 13.41 23.64
N LYS A 166 31.71 14.44 23.45
CA LYS A 166 31.57 15.56 24.38
C LYS A 166 31.10 15.09 25.77
N GLN A 167 30.08 14.21 25.79
CA GLN A 167 29.57 13.61 27.03
C GLN A 167 30.66 12.79 27.76
N GLU A 168 31.43 12.02 26.99
CA GLU A 168 32.46 11.15 27.53
C GLU A 168 33.65 11.94 28.08
N MET A 169 34.06 13.03 27.41
CA MET A 169 35.05 13.97 27.97
C MET A 169 34.59 14.59 29.30
N ALA A 170 33.33 15.00 29.35
CA ALA A 170 32.76 15.55 30.61
C ALA A 170 32.65 14.49 31.71
N ALA A 171 32.39 13.23 31.36
CA ALA A 171 32.39 12.12 32.31
C ALA A 171 33.78 11.86 32.89
N LYS A 172 34.82 11.85 32.04
CA LYS A 172 36.20 11.74 32.49
C LYS A 172 36.55 12.85 33.49
N ALA A 173 36.30 14.12 33.15
CA ALA A 173 36.51 15.26 34.02
C ALA A 173 35.72 15.17 35.33
N TRP A 174 34.51 14.56 35.33
CA TRP A 174 33.75 14.34 36.56
C TRP A 174 34.41 13.34 37.51
N TYR A 175 35.01 12.24 36.96
CA TYR A 175 35.76 11.27 37.75
C TYR A 175 37.08 11.87 38.28
N ASP A 176 37.82 12.60 37.46
CA ASP A 176 39.10 13.24 37.82
C ASP A 176 38.90 14.23 38.97
N LYS A 177 37.88 15.09 38.90
CA LYS A 177 37.53 16.04 39.98
C LYS A 177 37.23 15.35 41.31
N ARG A 178 36.91 14.07 41.33
CA ARG A 178 36.58 13.29 42.54
C ARG A 178 37.68 12.31 42.94
N GLY A 179 38.80 12.34 42.25
CA GLY A 179 39.89 11.39 42.47
C GLY A 179 39.51 9.93 42.24
N LYS A 180 38.49 9.70 41.45
CA LYS A 180 37.98 8.35 41.13
C LYS A 180 38.50 7.87 39.77
N LYS A 181 38.80 6.55 39.67
CA LYS A 181 39.18 5.94 38.40
C LYS A 181 38.02 6.01 37.40
N TYR A 182 38.31 6.50 36.22
CA TYR A 182 37.34 6.53 35.10
C TYR A 182 36.80 5.13 34.77
N LEU A 183 35.49 5.04 34.53
CA LEU A 183 34.80 3.87 34.09
C LEU A 183 34.01 4.19 32.79
N GLU A 184 34.12 3.30 31.80
CA GLU A 184 33.35 3.37 30.59
C GLU A 184 31.83 3.24 30.82
N GLU A 185 31.01 3.75 29.90
CA GLU A 185 29.55 3.83 30.06
C GLU A 185 28.91 2.49 30.47
N ASP A 186 29.30 1.42 29.84
CA ASP A 186 28.74 0.08 30.09
C ASP A 186 29.01 -0.40 31.52
N LYS A 187 30.17 -0.09 32.06
CA LYS A 187 30.59 -0.48 33.42
C LYS A 187 29.96 0.41 34.48
N ARG A 188 29.75 1.70 34.19
CA ARG A 188 29.15 2.65 35.16
C ARG A 188 27.63 2.63 35.19
N ARG A 189 26.97 2.03 34.15
CA ARG A 189 25.51 2.04 34.06
C ARG A 189 24.79 1.42 35.25
N SER A 190 25.35 0.35 35.81
CA SER A 190 24.78 -0.39 36.97
C SER A 190 25.16 0.19 38.32
N LEU A 191 26.04 1.22 38.40
CA LEU A 191 26.43 1.85 39.65
C LEU A 191 25.30 2.73 40.24
N PRO A 192 25.29 2.93 41.58
CA PRO A 192 24.45 3.93 42.23
C PRO A 192 24.65 5.32 41.61
N ASP A 193 23.63 6.17 41.65
CA ASP A 193 23.69 7.52 41.04
C ASP A 193 24.75 8.45 41.65
N GLU A 194 25.11 8.22 42.89
CA GLU A 194 26.16 8.95 43.60
C GLU A 194 27.59 8.57 43.15
N GLU A 195 27.74 7.41 42.54
CA GLU A 195 29.05 6.86 42.10
C GLU A 195 29.33 7.05 40.61
N LYS A 196 28.36 7.56 39.88
CA LYS A 196 28.48 7.80 38.46
C LYS A 196 28.11 9.23 38.07
N PRO A 197 28.62 9.77 36.97
CA PRO A 197 28.24 11.08 36.45
C PRO A 197 26.74 11.10 36.06
N PRO A 198 26.09 12.28 36.15
CA PRO A 198 24.72 12.44 35.63
C PRO A 198 24.56 11.90 34.21
N ARG A 199 23.39 11.40 33.91
CA ARG A 199 23.09 10.73 32.63
C ARG A 199 23.53 11.50 31.38
N TYR A 200 23.42 12.82 31.41
CA TYR A 200 23.75 13.71 30.28
C TYR A 200 24.86 14.71 30.69
N VAL A 201 25.84 14.26 31.46
CA VAL A 201 26.96 15.10 31.91
C VAL A 201 27.62 15.81 30.72
N GLY A 202 27.81 17.13 30.85
CA GLY A 202 28.45 17.96 29.84
C GLY A 202 27.60 18.35 28.64
N LEU A 203 26.35 17.87 28.58
CA LEU A 203 25.42 18.25 27.53
C LEU A 203 24.36 19.25 28.03
N SER A 204 24.17 20.33 27.28
CA SER A 204 23.05 21.24 27.51
C SER A 204 21.72 20.57 27.23
N PRO A 205 20.56 21.09 27.67
CA PRO A 205 19.24 20.56 27.32
C PRO A 205 18.99 20.45 25.79
N ILE A 206 19.46 21.41 25.02
CA ILE A 206 19.42 21.43 23.58
C ILE A 206 20.18 20.23 22.99
N GLU A 207 21.41 20.00 23.50
CA GLU A 207 22.25 18.87 23.04
C GLU A 207 21.69 17.52 23.46
N GLN A 208 21.01 17.44 24.60
CA GLN A 208 20.28 16.23 25.04
C GLN A 208 19.15 15.89 24.05
N GLY A 209 18.38 16.89 23.63
CA GLY A 209 17.36 16.75 22.61
C GLY A 209 17.94 16.27 21.28
N ARG A 210 19.02 16.91 20.81
CA ARG A 210 19.75 16.51 19.59
C ARG A 210 20.28 15.09 19.65
N LEU A 211 20.85 14.68 20.79
CA LEU A 211 21.34 13.32 21.01
C LEU A 211 20.22 12.27 20.87
N LYS A 212 19.03 12.53 21.42
CA LYS A 212 17.85 11.66 21.28
C LYS A 212 17.43 11.53 19.82
N VAL A 213 17.34 12.65 19.09
CA VAL A 213 16.98 12.64 17.65
C VAL A 213 17.98 11.81 16.85
N ARG A 214 19.30 12.04 17.02
CA ARG A 214 20.33 11.32 16.25
C ARG A 214 20.36 9.82 16.55
N ARG A 215 20.08 9.42 17.77
CA ARG A 215 19.93 8.01 18.14
C ARG A 215 18.69 7.38 17.47
N GLN A 216 17.61 8.13 17.33
CA GLN A 216 16.42 7.67 16.62
C GLN A 216 16.66 7.59 15.12
N ASP A 217 17.34 8.56 14.54
CA ASP A 217 17.75 8.57 13.13
C ASP A 217 18.63 7.35 12.80
N ASP A 218 19.63 7.05 13.64
CA ASP A 218 20.49 5.86 13.45
C ASP A 218 19.64 4.58 13.33
N TRP A 219 18.66 4.42 14.22
CA TRP A 219 17.74 3.30 14.18
C TRP A 219 16.87 3.31 12.92
N ILE A 220 16.30 4.45 12.51
CA ILE A 220 15.43 4.58 11.34
C ILE A 220 16.22 4.23 10.07
N TRP A 221 17.42 4.81 9.90
CA TRP A 221 18.22 4.61 8.71
C TRP A 221 18.83 3.22 8.63
N THR A 222 19.24 2.64 9.76
CA THR A 222 19.65 1.23 9.85
C THR A 222 18.52 0.31 9.38
N ARG A 223 17.29 0.57 9.81
CA ARG A 223 16.12 -0.19 9.38
C ARG A 223 15.82 -0.02 7.89
N ARG A 224 16.00 1.19 7.37
CA ARG A 224 15.79 1.49 5.95
C ARG A 224 16.82 0.82 5.04
N LEU A 225 18.04 0.57 5.48
CA LEU A 225 19.02 -0.20 4.73
C LEU A 225 18.57 -1.64 4.45
N GLU A 226 17.74 -2.23 5.31
CA GLU A 226 17.19 -3.57 5.11
C GLU A 226 16.24 -3.68 3.90
N ARG A 227 15.79 -2.56 3.34
CA ARG A 227 15.01 -2.53 2.07
C ARG A 227 15.79 -3.10 0.89
N TYR A 228 17.10 -3.02 0.95
CA TYR A 228 18.03 -3.44 -0.11
C TYR A 228 18.64 -4.82 0.12
N GLU A 229 18.20 -5.51 1.19
CA GLU A 229 18.62 -6.88 1.49
C GLU A 229 17.60 -7.89 0.95
N PRO A 230 18.00 -9.14 0.64
CA PRO A 230 17.10 -10.17 0.12
C PRO A 230 16.17 -10.73 1.21
N LEU A 231 15.37 -9.85 1.80
CA LEU A 231 14.41 -10.15 2.85
C LEU A 231 12.97 -10.11 2.32
N VAL A 232 12.11 -10.86 2.95
CA VAL A 232 10.65 -10.81 2.73
C VAL A 232 9.90 -10.76 4.05
N GLN A 233 8.80 -10.05 4.04
CA GLN A 233 7.82 -10.10 5.12
C GLN A 233 7.00 -11.39 4.94
N SER A 234 7.14 -12.33 5.85
CA SER A 234 6.54 -13.65 5.74
C SER A 234 6.10 -14.17 7.11
N VAL A 235 5.79 -15.44 7.19
CA VAL A 235 5.38 -16.13 8.41
C VAL A 235 6.12 -17.46 8.56
N TYR A 236 5.99 -18.09 9.74
CA TYR A 236 6.43 -19.46 10.00
C TYR A 236 5.50 -20.12 11.02
N ASN A 237 5.51 -21.44 11.09
CA ASN A 237 4.78 -22.18 12.13
C ASN A 237 5.65 -22.36 13.36
N GLY A 238 5.16 -21.93 14.52
CA GLY A 238 5.90 -22.05 15.78
C GLY A 238 5.10 -21.62 17.01
N PRO A 239 5.61 -21.85 18.22
CA PRO A 239 5.02 -21.31 19.43
C PRO A 239 5.16 -19.78 19.47
N VAL A 240 4.30 -19.12 20.23
CA VAL A 240 4.39 -17.65 20.44
C VAL A 240 5.75 -17.33 21.08
N PRO A 241 6.56 -16.44 20.48
CA PRO A 241 7.85 -16.05 21.01
C PRO A 241 7.72 -15.38 22.39
N LYS A 242 8.66 -15.65 23.31
CA LYS A 242 8.68 -15.03 24.64
C LYS A 242 8.84 -13.51 24.57
N SER A 243 9.70 -13.03 23.65
CA SER A 243 9.89 -11.62 23.37
C SER A 243 9.47 -11.32 21.94
N LEU A 244 8.69 -10.27 21.76
CA LEU A 244 8.24 -9.81 20.46
C LEU A 244 8.94 -8.46 20.19
N ASN A 245 9.90 -8.47 19.26
CA ASN A 245 10.49 -7.24 18.78
C ASN A 245 9.68 -6.78 17.56
N ALA A 246 8.88 -5.73 17.74
CA ALA A 246 8.06 -5.20 16.66
C ALA A 246 8.90 -4.57 15.53
N ARG A 247 10.11 -4.14 15.83
CA ARG A 247 11.02 -3.47 14.88
C ARG A 247 11.74 -4.46 13.96
N LYS A 248 12.08 -5.65 14.48
CA LYS A 248 12.86 -6.65 13.74
C LYS A 248 12.40 -8.05 14.14
N MET A 249 11.57 -8.64 13.29
CA MET A 249 11.02 -9.98 13.52
C MET A 249 11.81 -11.00 12.72
N ARG A 250 12.64 -11.78 13.38
CA ARG A 250 13.40 -12.88 12.76
C ARG A 250 12.92 -14.22 13.31
N ILE A 251 13.03 -15.27 12.50
CA ILE A 251 12.81 -16.62 12.97
C ILE A 251 13.83 -16.92 14.06
N PRO A 252 13.44 -17.46 15.22
CA PRO A 252 14.38 -17.92 16.23
C PRO A 252 15.37 -18.93 15.65
N LYS A 253 16.65 -18.86 16.02
CA LYS A 253 17.68 -19.83 15.58
C LYS A 253 17.27 -21.28 15.86
N LYS A 254 16.56 -21.52 16.98
CA LYS A 254 15.96 -22.79 17.34
C LYS A 254 14.50 -22.55 17.69
N ILE A 255 13.58 -23.15 16.92
CA ILE A 255 12.15 -23.12 17.20
C ILE A 255 11.89 -24.15 18.31
N PRO A 256 11.38 -23.75 19.48
CA PRO A 256 11.11 -24.69 20.56
C PRO A 256 10.06 -25.74 20.15
N GLU A 257 10.30 -26.99 20.50
CA GLU A 257 9.33 -28.10 20.36
C GLU A 257 8.29 -28.04 21.48
N LYS A 258 7.57 -26.94 21.57
CA LYS A 258 6.45 -26.84 22.52
C LYS A 258 5.14 -27.18 21.80
N PRO A 259 4.20 -27.82 22.47
CA PRO A 259 2.85 -27.96 21.93
C PRO A 259 2.25 -26.56 21.75
N PHE A 260 1.44 -26.41 20.72
CA PHE A 260 0.69 -25.17 20.56
C PHE A 260 -0.34 -25.00 21.66
N PRO A 261 -0.62 -23.77 22.11
CA PRO A 261 -1.71 -23.54 23.04
C PRO A 261 -3.02 -24.12 22.47
N LYS A 262 -3.78 -24.77 23.29
CA LYS A 262 -5.15 -25.15 22.94
C LYS A 262 -5.93 -23.89 22.65
N VAL A 263 -6.68 -23.88 21.57
CA VAL A 263 -7.58 -22.78 21.22
C VAL A 263 -8.95 -23.10 21.81
N HIS A 264 -9.58 -22.07 22.38
CA HIS A 264 -10.90 -22.17 22.98
C HIS A 264 -11.84 -21.18 22.30
N ILE A 265 -13.13 -21.46 22.29
CA ILE A 265 -14.16 -20.46 22.04
C ILE A 265 -14.05 -19.44 23.16
N LEU A 266 -13.92 -18.17 22.81
CA LEU A 266 -13.88 -17.08 23.80
C LEU A 266 -15.29 -16.50 23.95
N MET A 267 -15.86 -16.59 25.14
CA MET A 267 -17.20 -16.06 25.44
C MET A 267 -17.17 -14.53 25.26
N GLY A 268 -18.07 -14.03 24.42
CA GLY A 268 -18.07 -12.61 24.05
C GLY A 268 -16.80 -12.12 23.34
N GLY A 269 -15.93 -13.02 22.88
CA GLY A 269 -14.63 -12.70 22.28
C GLY A 269 -13.54 -12.30 23.28
N ALA A 270 -13.76 -12.43 24.59
CA ALA A 270 -12.86 -12.01 25.65
C ALA A 270 -11.79 -13.07 25.95
N LEU A 271 -10.51 -12.65 26.02
CA LEU A 271 -9.38 -13.55 26.29
C LEU A 271 -9.47 -14.19 27.68
N GLU A 272 -10.11 -13.53 28.63
CA GLU A 272 -10.26 -13.92 30.01
C GLU A 272 -11.41 -14.93 30.23
N ALA A 273 -12.23 -15.18 29.19
CA ALA A 273 -13.40 -16.07 29.27
C ALA A 273 -13.31 -17.25 28.29
N PRO A 274 -12.34 -18.18 28.46
CA PRO A 274 -12.21 -19.35 27.61
C PRO A 274 -13.32 -20.35 27.88
N GLY A 275 -14.05 -20.77 26.86
CA GLY A 275 -15.04 -21.86 26.85
C GLY A 275 -14.48 -23.17 26.30
N ASP A 276 -15.26 -23.86 25.47
CA ASP A 276 -14.90 -25.15 24.89
C ASP A 276 -13.64 -25.11 24.02
N PRO A 277 -12.79 -26.15 24.06
CA PRO A 277 -11.66 -26.27 23.14
C PRO A 277 -12.12 -26.52 21.71
N VAL A 278 -11.38 -25.93 20.74
CA VAL A 278 -11.66 -26.05 19.32
C VAL A 278 -10.45 -26.54 18.55
N LYS A 279 -10.68 -27.45 17.60
CA LYS A 279 -9.69 -27.91 16.62
C LYS A 279 -9.67 -26.95 15.39
N PRO A 280 -8.57 -26.94 14.61
CA PRO A 280 -8.56 -26.28 13.30
C PRO A 280 -9.73 -26.74 12.44
N GLY A 281 -10.39 -25.83 11.75
CA GLY A 281 -11.61 -26.14 11.01
C GLY A 281 -11.96 -25.14 9.93
N VAL A 282 -13.03 -25.41 9.20
CA VAL A 282 -13.58 -24.63 8.10
C VAL A 282 -15.02 -24.20 8.40
N LEU A 283 -15.62 -23.41 7.51
CA LEU A 283 -17.02 -22.99 7.63
C LEU A 283 -17.97 -24.17 7.37
N SER A 284 -18.64 -24.64 8.40
CA SER A 284 -19.56 -25.80 8.35
C SER A 284 -20.77 -25.55 7.44
N ALA A 285 -21.27 -24.31 7.42
CA ALA A 285 -22.42 -23.92 6.61
C ALA A 285 -22.23 -24.07 5.10
N ILE A 286 -20.98 -24.13 4.62
CA ILE A 286 -20.68 -24.37 3.19
C ILE A 286 -20.99 -25.84 2.78
N GLY A 287 -21.03 -26.74 3.75
CA GLY A 287 -21.32 -28.13 3.49
C GLY A 287 -20.21 -28.90 2.73
N LEU A 288 -19.08 -28.26 2.45
CA LEU A 288 -17.93 -28.89 1.80
C LEU A 288 -17.04 -29.54 2.87
N PRO A 289 -16.95 -30.88 2.90
CA PRO A 289 -16.13 -31.59 3.87
C PRO A 289 -14.63 -31.32 3.60
N THR A 290 -13.83 -31.43 4.64
CA THR A 290 -12.38 -31.54 4.53
C THR A 290 -11.99 -32.97 4.18
N SER A 291 -10.75 -33.20 3.75
CA SER A 291 -10.22 -34.54 3.44
C SER A 291 -9.93 -35.40 4.71
N GLY A 292 -10.50 -35.02 5.86
CA GLY A 292 -10.22 -35.61 7.13
C GLY A 292 -11.23 -36.67 7.56
N ASP A 293 -11.45 -36.78 8.88
CA ASP A 293 -12.34 -37.72 9.51
C ASP A 293 -13.82 -37.53 9.08
N PRO A 294 -14.49 -38.54 8.50
CA PRO A 294 -15.90 -38.46 8.14
C PRO A 294 -16.85 -38.13 9.29
N LYS A 295 -16.46 -38.46 10.55
CA LYS A 295 -17.22 -38.12 11.76
C LYS A 295 -17.09 -36.64 12.12
N ASN A 296 -16.06 -35.97 11.61
CA ASN A 296 -15.78 -34.53 11.83
C ASN A 296 -15.47 -33.85 10.50
N PRO A 297 -16.45 -33.74 9.57
CA PRO A 297 -16.20 -33.36 8.17
C PRO A 297 -15.67 -31.94 7.98
N HIS A 298 -15.74 -31.09 8.99
CA HIS A 298 -15.30 -29.68 8.94
C HIS A 298 -14.02 -29.42 9.75
N VAL A 299 -13.38 -30.46 10.29
CA VAL A 299 -12.13 -30.36 11.04
C VAL A 299 -10.94 -30.61 10.12
N LEU A 300 -9.95 -29.73 10.21
CA LEU A 300 -8.67 -29.84 9.52
C LEU A 300 -7.65 -30.63 10.35
N THR A 301 -6.52 -30.98 9.73
CA THR A 301 -5.40 -31.58 10.46
C THR A 301 -4.98 -30.76 11.68
N ASN A 302 -4.68 -31.43 12.78
CA ASN A 302 -4.20 -30.80 14.01
C ASN A 302 -2.66 -30.75 14.12
N GLU A 303 -1.94 -31.19 13.10
CA GLU A 303 -0.49 -31.14 13.07
C GLU A 303 0.02 -29.68 12.99
N LYS A 304 1.27 -29.46 13.42
CA LYS A 304 1.88 -28.12 13.44
C LYS A 304 2.03 -27.51 12.05
N SER A 305 2.39 -28.32 11.08
CA SER A 305 2.51 -27.94 9.66
C SER A 305 1.33 -28.48 8.87
N GLY A 306 0.97 -27.80 7.80
CA GLY A 306 -0.10 -28.24 6.91
C GLY A 306 -1.51 -27.77 7.27
N ARG A 307 -1.72 -27.12 8.43
CA ARG A 307 -3.03 -26.56 8.79
C ARG A 307 -3.49 -25.50 7.78
N ARG A 308 -2.62 -24.54 7.49
CA ARG A 308 -2.93 -23.48 6.54
C ARG A 308 -3.01 -24.00 5.11
N LEU A 309 -2.17 -24.98 4.76
CA LEU A 309 -2.24 -25.63 3.45
C LEU A 309 -3.55 -26.40 3.27
N ALA A 310 -4.03 -27.09 4.29
CA ALA A 310 -5.32 -27.78 4.26
C ALA A 310 -6.49 -26.79 4.10
N LEU A 311 -6.48 -25.67 4.86
CA LEU A 311 -7.46 -24.60 4.70
C LEU A 311 -7.40 -23.98 3.30
N ALA A 312 -6.20 -23.66 2.82
CA ALA A 312 -5.99 -23.06 1.51
C ALA A 312 -6.52 -23.96 0.37
N LYS A 313 -6.26 -25.25 0.44
CA LYS A 313 -6.81 -26.24 -0.51
C LYS A 313 -8.34 -26.35 -0.44
N TRP A 314 -8.91 -26.25 0.77
CA TRP A 314 -10.36 -26.23 0.94
C TRP A 314 -10.99 -24.96 0.34
N ILE A 315 -10.36 -23.78 0.53
CA ILE A 315 -10.79 -22.52 -0.10
C ILE A 315 -10.68 -22.62 -1.62
N ALA A 316 -9.57 -23.14 -2.14
CA ALA A 316 -9.30 -23.28 -3.57
C ALA A 316 -9.98 -24.50 -4.23
N ASN A 317 -10.79 -25.25 -3.49
CA ASN A 317 -11.48 -26.41 -4.02
C ASN A 317 -12.49 -25.99 -5.11
N PRO A 318 -12.50 -26.63 -6.28
CA PRO A 318 -13.48 -26.34 -7.36
C PRO A 318 -14.94 -26.42 -6.89
N SER A 319 -15.23 -27.27 -5.92
CA SER A 319 -16.57 -27.42 -5.33
C SER A 319 -16.90 -26.37 -4.27
N ASN A 320 -15.98 -25.47 -3.91
CA ASN A 320 -16.28 -24.38 -2.98
C ASN A 320 -17.15 -23.32 -3.66
N PRO A 321 -18.41 -23.12 -3.24
CA PRO A 321 -19.35 -22.28 -3.95
C PRO A 321 -19.02 -20.78 -3.86
N LEU A 322 -18.17 -20.36 -2.92
CA LEU A 322 -17.90 -18.95 -2.66
C LEU A 322 -16.68 -18.43 -3.41
N THR A 323 -15.59 -19.19 -3.49
CA THR A 323 -14.30 -18.71 -3.95
C THR A 323 -14.34 -18.18 -5.39
N ALA A 324 -14.87 -18.98 -6.33
CA ALA A 324 -14.97 -18.56 -7.72
C ALA A 324 -15.94 -17.38 -7.88
N ARG A 325 -17.12 -17.44 -7.22
CA ARG A 325 -18.09 -16.34 -7.26
C ARG A 325 -17.52 -15.04 -6.68
N SER A 326 -16.77 -15.12 -5.60
CA SER A 326 -16.14 -13.97 -4.95
C SER A 326 -15.21 -13.22 -5.92
N ILE A 327 -14.29 -13.93 -6.55
CA ILE A 327 -13.32 -13.27 -7.45
C ILE A 327 -13.95 -12.82 -8.76
N VAL A 328 -14.83 -13.61 -9.34
CA VAL A 328 -15.56 -13.26 -10.58
C VAL A 328 -16.41 -12.00 -10.37
N ASN A 329 -17.10 -11.88 -9.24
CA ASN A 329 -17.87 -10.70 -8.87
C ASN A 329 -17.01 -9.43 -8.82
N ARG A 330 -15.80 -9.52 -8.26
CA ARG A 330 -14.84 -8.40 -8.22
C ARG A 330 -14.29 -8.05 -9.60
N VAL A 331 -13.98 -9.05 -10.44
CA VAL A 331 -13.55 -8.81 -11.82
C VAL A 331 -14.66 -8.12 -12.62
N TRP A 332 -15.90 -8.58 -12.47
CA TRP A 332 -17.06 -7.95 -13.09
C TRP A 332 -17.20 -6.47 -12.66
N GLN A 333 -17.12 -6.21 -11.33
CA GLN A 333 -17.17 -4.85 -10.79
C GLN A 333 -16.12 -3.93 -11.41
N ARG A 334 -14.90 -4.43 -11.64
CA ARG A 334 -13.84 -3.64 -12.29
C ARG A 334 -14.15 -3.28 -13.74
N HIS A 335 -14.88 -4.12 -14.43
CA HIS A 335 -15.31 -3.86 -15.82
C HIS A 335 -16.54 -2.96 -15.93
N PHE A 336 -17.53 -3.14 -15.06
CA PHE A 336 -18.82 -2.45 -15.14
C PHE A 336 -19.02 -1.33 -14.11
N GLY A 337 -18.10 -1.17 -13.16
CA GLY A 337 -18.23 -0.20 -12.06
C GLY A 337 -19.11 -0.70 -10.90
N LYS A 338 -20.04 -1.61 -11.16
CA LYS A 338 -20.95 -2.21 -10.17
C LYS A 338 -20.78 -3.74 -10.15
N PRO A 339 -20.78 -4.39 -8.95
CA PRO A 339 -20.72 -5.84 -8.85
C PRO A 339 -22.07 -6.49 -9.23
N LEU A 340 -22.04 -7.77 -9.61
CA LEU A 340 -23.26 -8.57 -9.80
C LEU A 340 -23.96 -8.84 -8.46
N ALA A 341 -23.20 -9.20 -7.42
CA ALA A 341 -23.66 -9.32 -6.04
C ALA A 341 -23.19 -8.12 -5.22
N GLY A 342 -24.10 -7.38 -4.65
CA GLY A 342 -23.95 -5.99 -4.25
C GLY A 342 -22.92 -5.65 -3.19
N ASN A 343 -22.45 -6.59 -2.35
CA ASN A 343 -21.32 -6.38 -1.44
C ASN A 343 -20.20 -7.40 -1.74
N PRO A 344 -19.10 -6.99 -2.39
CA PRO A 344 -18.03 -7.91 -2.76
C PRO A 344 -17.34 -8.61 -1.59
N ASN A 345 -17.44 -8.07 -0.38
CA ASN A 345 -16.83 -8.65 0.81
C ASN A 345 -17.82 -9.43 1.70
N ASN A 346 -19.12 -9.38 1.38
CA ASN A 346 -20.13 -10.05 2.19
C ASN A 346 -21.30 -10.58 1.34
N PHE A 347 -21.32 -11.90 1.10
CA PHE A 347 -22.41 -12.60 0.43
C PHE A 347 -23.45 -13.15 1.41
N GLY A 348 -23.42 -12.75 2.67
CA GLY A 348 -24.37 -13.15 3.68
C GLY A 348 -25.82 -12.67 3.41
N ALA A 349 -26.77 -13.18 4.20
CA ALA A 349 -28.20 -12.96 4.03
C ALA A 349 -28.63 -11.49 4.05
N ARG A 350 -27.84 -10.60 4.69
CA ARG A 350 -28.07 -9.14 4.70
C ARG A 350 -27.40 -8.43 3.52
N GLY A 351 -26.59 -9.12 2.73
CA GLY A 351 -26.03 -8.58 1.50
C GLY A 351 -27.09 -8.40 0.42
N LYS A 352 -26.84 -7.48 -0.52
CA LYS A 352 -27.70 -7.33 -1.70
C LYS A 352 -27.61 -8.60 -2.55
N LYS A 353 -28.77 -9.19 -2.87
CA LYS A 353 -28.85 -10.37 -3.76
C LYS A 353 -28.25 -10.06 -5.13
N PRO A 354 -27.66 -11.05 -5.81
CA PRO A 354 -27.15 -10.86 -7.15
C PRO A 354 -28.24 -10.37 -8.11
N THR A 355 -27.92 -9.37 -8.94
CA THR A 355 -28.84 -8.89 -9.99
C THR A 355 -29.06 -9.95 -11.06
N HIS A 356 -28.02 -10.74 -11.37
CA HIS A 356 -28.04 -11.80 -12.38
C HIS A 356 -27.41 -13.07 -11.80
N PRO A 357 -28.15 -13.84 -10.94
CA PRO A 357 -27.58 -14.99 -10.25
C PRO A 357 -27.06 -16.07 -11.21
N LYS A 358 -27.85 -16.39 -12.26
CA LYS A 358 -27.43 -17.38 -13.28
C LYS A 358 -26.17 -16.97 -14.05
N LEU A 359 -25.99 -15.67 -14.29
CA LEU A 359 -24.78 -15.16 -14.95
C LEU A 359 -23.56 -15.28 -14.03
N LEU A 360 -23.71 -14.93 -12.75
CA LEU A 360 -22.63 -15.07 -11.77
C LEU A 360 -22.22 -16.54 -11.62
N ASP A 361 -23.18 -17.45 -11.54
CA ASP A 361 -22.95 -18.88 -11.46
C ASP A 361 -22.25 -19.43 -12.70
N TRP A 362 -22.71 -19.03 -13.87
CA TRP A 362 -22.11 -19.47 -15.15
C TRP A 362 -20.67 -18.97 -15.30
N LEU A 363 -20.42 -17.69 -15.01
CA LEU A 363 -19.07 -17.12 -15.07
C LEU A 363 -18.13 -17.79 -14.05
N ALA A 364 -18.61 -18.10 -12.85
CA ALA A 364 -17.83 -18.79 -11.84
C ALA A 364 -17.50 -20.23 -12.26
N PHE A 365 -18.47 -20.94 -12.84
CA PHE A 365 -18.28 -22.28 -13.41
C PHE A 365 -17.29 -22.27 -14.56
N ASP A 366 -17.47 -21.40 -15.57
CA ASP A 366 -16.53 -21.26 -16.70
C ASP A 366 -15.12 -20.95 -16.24
N PHE A 367 -14.98 -20.10 -15.23
CA PHE A 367 -13.68 -19.72 -14.66
C PHE A 367 -12.94 -20.92 -14.05
N VAL A 368 -13.67 -21.78 -13.32
CA VAL A 368 -13.13 -22.99 -12.71
C VAL A 368 -12.77 -24.03 -13.78
N GLU A 369 -13.72 -24.36 -14.67
CA GLU A 369 -13.55 -25.36 -15.73
C GLU A 369 -12.38 -25.07 -16.68
N HIS A 370 -12.06 -23.78 -16.88
CA HIS A 370 -10.94 -23.37 -17.73
C HIS A 370 -9.67 -23.02 -16.95
N GLY A 371 -9.49 -23.62 -15.76
CA GLY A 371 -8.25 -23.58 -15.00
C GLY A 371 -7.99 -22.26 -14.26
N TRP A 372 -9.04 -21.57 -13.82
CA TRP A 372 -8.96 -20.38 -12.98
C TRP A 372 -8.17 -19.21 -13.61
N LYS A 373 -8.33 -19.00 -14.93
CA LYS A 373 -7.53 -18.05 -15.75
C LYS A 373 -8.20 -16.69 -15.92
N PHE A 374 -7.57 -15.65 -15.42
CA PHE A 374 -8.09 -14.27 -15.50
C PHE A 374 -8.16 -13.72 -16.92
N LYS A 375 -7.14 -13.98 -17.75
CA LYS A 375 -7.10 -13.43 -19.10
C LYS A 375 -8.27 -13.92 -19.95
N ARG A 376 -8.67 -15.19 -19.77
CA ARG A 376 -9.87 -15.73 -20.39
C ARG A 376 -11.14 -15.02 -19.90
N LEU A 377 -11.29 -14.84 -18.58
CA LEU A 377 -12.44 -14.15 -17.98
C LEU A 377 -12.56 -12.71 -18.48
N HIS A 378 -11.45 -11.97 -18.48
CA HIS A 378 -11.42 -10.61 -19.02
C HIS A 378 -11.85 -10.57 -20.50
N LYS A 379 -11.29 -11.45 -21.33
CA LYS A 379 -11.64 -11.53 -22.75
C LYS A 379 -13.13 -11.83 -22.95
N LEU A 380 -13.67 -12.77 -22.19
CA LEU A 380 -15.08 -13.15 -22.24
C LEU A 380 -16.00 -11.95 -21.92
N ILE A 381 -15.71 -11.23 -20.84
CA ILE A 381 -16.46 -10.04 -20.44
C ILE A 381 -16.36 -8.94 -21.50
N MET A 382 -15.15 -8.60 -21.93
CA MET A 382 -14.90 -7.48 -22.84
C MET A 382 -15.47 -7.70 -24.25
N LEU A 383 -15.60 -8.94 -24.69
CA LEU A 383 -16.20 -9.28 -25.99
C LEU A 383 -17.73 -9.39 -25.92
N SER A 384 -18.33 -9.34 -24.74
CA SER A 384 -19.79 -9.41 -24.58
C SER A 384 -20.50 -8.20 -25.20
N LYS A 385 -21.72 -8.40 -25.63
CA LYS A 385 -22.57 -7.29 -26.13
C LYS A 385 -22.84 -6.27 -25.03
N ALA A 386 -23.03 -6.71 -23.79
CA ALA A 386 -23.27 -5.84 -22.64
C ALA A 386 -22.10 -4.88 -22.39
N TYR A 387 -20.86 -5.37 -22.46
CA TYR A 387 -19.68 -4.53 -22.27
C TYR A 387 -19.48 -3.51 -23.40
N ARG A 388 -19.86 -3.86 -24.62
CA ARG A 388 -19.70 -3.01 -25.82
C ARG A 388 -20.89 -2.09 -26.09
N GLN A 389 -21.84 -1.98 -25.17
CA GLN A 389 -22.93 -1.00 -25.28
C GLN A 389 -22.38 0.43 -25.28
N SER A 390 -23.07 1.33 -26.00
CA SER A 390 -22.75 2.75 -26.00
C SER A 390 -23.28 3.44 -24.74
N THR A 391 -22.63 4.51 -24.33
CA THR A 391 -23.14 5.45 -23.33
C THR A 391 -24.26 6.35 -23.87
N LYS A 392 -24.33 6.47 -25.20
CA LYS A 392 -25.35 7.23 -25.91
C LYS A 392 -26.42 6.26 -26.45
N HIS A 393 -27.59 6.26 -25.83
CA HIS A 393 -28.73 5.48 -26.27
C HIS A 393 -29.88 6.40 -26.68
N PRO A 394 -30.57 6.17 -27.83
CA PRO A 394 -31.65 7.05 -28.29
C PRO A 394 -32.77 7.27 -27.27
N GLN A 395 -33.05 6.27 -26.44
CA GLN A 395 -34.08 6.30 -25.40
C GLN A 395 -33.46 6.36 -23.99
N ILE A 396 -32.31 6.98 -23.83
CA ILE A 396 -31.56 6.97 -22.53
C ILE A 396 -32.42 7.49 -21.37
N GLN A 397 -33.26 8.52 -21.60
CA GLN A 397 -34.11 9.09 -20.57
C GLN A 397 -35.18 8.09 -20.12
N LYS A 398 -35.82 7.38 -21.05
CA LYS A 398 -36.76 6.33 -20.75
C LYS A 398 -36.12 5.19 -19.95
N LEU A 399 -34.96 4.72 -20.41
CA LEU A 399 -34.22 3.66 -19.72
C LEU A 399 -33.85 4.05 -18.29
N ARG A 400 -33.37 5.29 -18.07
CA ARG A 400 -33.06 5.79 -16.72
C ARG A 400 -34.27 5.90 -15.80
N ASN A 401 -35.44 6.16 -16.35
CA ASN A 401 -36.69 6.20 -15.57
C ASN A 401 -37.19 4.80 -15.21
N GLU A 402 -37.09 3.83 -16.15
CA GLU A 402 -37.55 2.45 -15.96
C GLU A 402 -36.58 1.58 -15.19
N ASP A 403 -35.27 1.79 -15.38
CA ASP A 403 -34.19 1.06 -14.72
C ASP A 403 -33.08 2.04 -14.24
N PRO A 404 -33.34 2.82 -13.18
CA PRO A 404 -32.42 3.86 -12.68
C PRO A 404 -31.03 3.32 -12.31
N GLU A 405 -30.94 2.08 -11.85
CA GLU A 405 -29.70 1.43 -11.49
C GLU A 405 -28.99 0.74 -12.69
N ASN A 406 -29.60 0.80 -13.90
CA ASN A 406 -29.13 0.10 -15.09
C ASN A 406 -28.85 -1.40 -14.84
N ARG A 407 -29.74 -2.06 -14.11
CA ARG A 407 -29.59 -3.48 -13.72
C ARG A 407 -29.63 -4.39 -14.93
N LEU A 408 -30.38 -4.00 -15.97
CA LEU A 408 -30.50 -4.77 -17.22
C LEU A 408 -29.33 -4.56 -18.19
N LEU A 409 -28.37 -3.69 -17.84
CA LEU A 409 -27.18 -3.38 -18.66
C LEU A 409 -27.56 -2.93 -20.08
N ALA A 410 -28.63 -2.13 -20.18
CA ALA A 410 -29.16 -1.69 -21.48
C ALA A 410 -28.30 -0.63 -22.17
N TYR A 411 -27.44 0.05 -21.43
CA TYR A 411 -26.45 1.01 -21.91
C TYR A 411 -25.16 0.97 -21.06
N ARG A 412 -24.08 1.53 -21.56
CA ARG A 412 -22.85 1.71 -20.78
C ARG A 412 -22.98 2.93 -19.86
N GLU A 413 -22.76 2.76 -18.57
CA GLU A 413 -22.66 3.91 -17.66
C GLU A 413 -21.29 4.56 -17.79
N PRO A 414 -21.21 5.91 -17.92
CA PRO A 414 -19.93 6.62 -17.80
C PRO A 414 -19.32 6.35 -16.44
N ARG A 415 -18.05 6.00 -16.43
CA ARG A 415 -17.31 5.75 -15.19
C ARG A 415 -16.23 6.80 -15.00
N ARG A 416 -16.23 7.47 -13.86
CA ARG A 416 -15.15 8.37 -13.48
C ARG A 416 -13.85 7.59 -13.29
N LEU A 417 -12.74 8.16 -13.72
CA LEU A 417 -11.41 7.62 -13.48
C LEU A 417 -11.10 7.66 -11.97
N SER A 418 -10.45 6.62 -11.44
CA SER A 418 -9.90 6.62 -10.09
C SER A 418 -8.67 7.51 -10.00
N ALA A 419 -8.25 7.88 -8.79
CA ALA A 419 -7.08 8.72 -8.54
C ALA A 419 -5.83 8.23 -9.30
N GLU A 420 -5.58 6.94 -9.26
CA GLU A 420 -4.45 6.32 -9.94
C GLU A 420 -4.59 6.34 -11.46
N GLU A 421 -5.82 6.15 -11.98
CA GLU A 421 -6.09 6.23 -13.42
C GLU A 421 -5.94 7.66 -13.95
N ILE A 422 -6.35 8.67 -13.17
CA ILE A 422 -6.15 10.09 -13.53
C ILE A 422 -4.65 10.38 -13.66
N ARG A 423 -3.87 10.08 -12.63
CA ARG A 423 -2.42 10.34 -12.66
C ARG A 423 -1.72 9.56 -13.78
N ASP A 424 -2.02 8.28 -13.93
CA ASP A 424 -1.43 7.46 -14.99
C ASP A 424 -1.89 7.93 -16.39
N GLY A 425 -3.15 8.36 -16.54
CA GLY A 425 -3.71 8.94 -17.75
C GLY A 425 -3.01 10.23 -18.18
N LEU A 426 -2.75 11.14 -17.24
CA LEU A 426 -1.95 12.34 -17.46
C LEU A 426 -0.57 11.99 -18.03
N LEU A 427 0.13 11.04 -17.40
CA LEU A 427 1.47 10.60 -17.85
C LEU A 427 1.46 9.90 -19.21
N VAL A 428 0.39 9.19 -19.55
CA VAL A 428 0.22 8.60 -20.89
C VAL A 428 0.00 9.69 -21.93
N THR A 429 -0.88 10.65 -21.63
CA THR A 429 -1.24 11.75 -22.55
C THR A 429 -0.03 12.63 -22.83
N THR A 430 0.80 12.91 -21.83
CA THR A 430 2.04 13.67 -22.01
C THR A 430 3.18 12.86 -22.66
N GLY A 431 3.06 11.55 -22.72
CA GLY A 431 4.11 10.66 -23.23
C GLY A 431 5.23 10.36 -22.23
N GLU A 432 5.06 10.76 -20.97
CA GLU A 432 6.08 10.64 -19.94
C GLU A 432 5.97 9.34 -19.11
N LEU A 433 4.92 8.54 -19.33
CA LEU A 433 4.74 7.32 -18.55
C LEU A 433 5.90 6.34 -18.73
N ASN A 434 6.65 6.12 -17.66
CA ASN A 434 7.61 5.03 -17.59
C ASN A 434 6.86 3.71 -17.30
N ARG A 435 6.91 2.79 -18.27
CA ARG A 435 6.22 1.49 -18.23
C ARG A 435 7.00 0.37 -17.56
N GLU A 436 8.14 0.68 -16.93
CA GLU A 436 8.91 -0.33 -16.19
C GLU A 436 8.05 -1.02 -15.14
N ILE A 437 8.14 -2.36 -15.12
CA ILE A 437 7.39 -3.22 -14.21
C ILE A 437 8.25 -3.61 -13.02
N GLY A 438 7.66 -3.60 -11.83
CA GLY A 438 8.30 -4.07 -10.60
C GLY A 438 9.35 -3.13 -10.03
N GLY A 439 10.02 -3.57 -8.97
CA GLY A 439 11.13 -2.86 -8.33
C GLY A 439 10.75 -1.92 -7.19
N PHE A 440 11.71 -1.17 -6.73
CA PHE A 440 11.55 -0.29 -5.58
C PHE A 440 10.43 0.73 -5.77
N PRO A 441 9.70 1.09 -4.70
CA PRO A 441 8.71 2.15 -4.75
C PRO A 441 9.34 3.48 -5.17
N ILE A 442 8.63 4.19 -6.03
CA ILE A 442 9.00 5.55 -6.43
C ILE A 442 8.28 6.56 -5.53
N LYS A 443 8.86 7.73 -5.40
CA LYS A 443 8.28 8.86 -4.68
C LYS A 443 7.95 9.96 -5.68
N PRO A 444 6.67 10.15 -6.03
CA PRO A 444 6.24 11.30 -6.82
C PRO A 444 6.64 12.63 -6.18
N GLU A 445 6.73 13.70 -6.94
CA GLU A 445 6.78 15.04 -6.40
C GLU A 445 5.41 15.40 -5.81
N ILE A 446 5.40 15.94 -4.60
CA ILE A 446 4.21 16.45 -3.93
C ILE A 446 4.49 17.87 -3.48
N ASN A 447 3.45 18.62 -3.13
CA ASN A 447 3.59 19.97 -2.61
C ASN A 447 4.64 20.04 -1.49
N MET A 448 5.56 21.01 -1.59
CA MET A 448 6.72 21.13 -0.69
C MET A 448 6.29 21.35 0.77
N GLU A 449 5.23 22.11 1.01
CA GLU A 449 4.72 22.33 2.36
C GLU A 449 4.30 21.01 3.02
N VAL A 450 3.60 20.13 2.28
CA VAL A 450 3.20 18.80 2.77
C VAL A 450 4.41 17.87 2.92
N ALA A 451 5.36 17.94 1.98
CA ALA A 451 6.57 17.12 2.01
C ALA A 451 7.43 17.38 3.25
N LEU A 452 7.49 18.64 3.67
CA LEU A 452 8.31 19.10 4.79
C LEU A 452 7.57 19.11 6.14
N GLN A 453 6.27 18.84 6.19
CA GLN A 453 5.53 18.79 7.46
C GLN A 453 6.11 17.75 8.42
N PRO A 454 6.20 18.08 9.72
CA PRO A 454 6.60 17.13 10.74
C PRO A 454 5.61 15.95 10.81
N ARG A 455 6.12 14.74 10.79
CA ARG A 455 5.32 13.52 10.94
C ARG A 455 5.96 12.63 11.99
N MET A 456 5.15 12.14 12.91
CA MET A 456 5.63 11.18 13.91
C MET A 456 5.69 9.77 13.35
N ILE A 457 6.75 9.07 13.67
CA ILE A 457 6.91 7.63 13.44
C ILE A 457 7.40 7.02 14.74
N GLN A 458 6.58 6.22 15.40
CA GLN A 458 6.97 5.46 16.57
C GLN A 458 7.69 6.30 17.67
N PHE A 459 7.04 7.38 18.11
CA PHE A 459 7.57 8.35 19.08
C PHE A 459 8.80 9.15 18.61
N SER A 460 9.05 9.17 17.29
CA SER A 460 10.14 9.92 16.67
C SER A 460 9.62 10.75 15.52
N LEU A 461 10.33 11.80 15.13
CA LEU A 461 10.08 12.47 13.87
C LEU A 461 10.51 11.58 12.70
N ALA A 462 9.60 11.39 11.75
CA ALA A 462 9.96 10.76 10.50
C ALA A 462 10.80 11.73 9.67
N PRO A 463 11.82 11.23 8.95
CA PRO A 463 12.51 12.05 7.97
C PRO A 463 11.55 12.63 6.92
N ALA A 464 11.80 13.87 6.50
CA ALA A 464 11.01 14.58 5.51
C ALA A 464 10.82 13.74 4.23
N TYR A 465 9.69 13.94 3.59
CA TYR A 465 9.46 13.31 2.28
C TYR A 465 10.35 13.97 1.23
N GLN A 466 11.13 13.17 0.53
CA GLN A 466 11.96 13.61 -0.58
C GLN A 466 11.55 12.83 -1.82
N PRO A 467 11.24 13.48 -2.94
CA PRO A 467 10.84 12.81 -4.18
C PRO A 467 12.00 12.01 -4.78
N SER A 468 11.69 11.07 -5.68
CA SER A 468 12.71 10.42 -6.50
C SER A 468 13.40 11.45 -7.38
N ILE A 469 14.73 11.35 -7.54
CA ILE A 469 15.57 12.40 -8.13
C ILE A 469 15.21 12.70 -9.59
N TRP A 470 14.96 11.68 -10.40
CA TRP A 470 14.75 11.82 -11.83
C TRP A 470 13.28 11.76 -12.24
N PRO A 471 12.81 12.58 -13.20
CA PRO A 471 11.45 12.49 -13.74
C PRO A 471 11.09 11.07 -14.21
N LYS A 472 11.98 10.40 -14.92
CA LYS A 472 11.77 9.01 -15.37
C LYS A 472 11.47 8.05 -14.20
N GLN A 473 12.04 8.28 -13.02
CA GLN A 473 11.72 7.48 -11.84
C GLN A 473 10.32 7.83 -11.30
N ARG A 474 10.01 9.14 -11.17
CA ARG A 474 8.73 9.62 -10.62
C ARG A 474 7.54 9.30 -11.51
N ASN A 475 7.75 9.26 -12.83
CA ASN A 475 6.70 9.09 -13.83
C ASN A 475 6.37 7.62 -14.15
N ARG A 476 6.67 6.70 -13.22
CA ARG A 476 6.17 5.32 -13.27
C ARG A 476 4.69 5.27 -12.87
N ARG A 477 4.03 4.15 -13.23
CA ARG A 477 2.63 3.93 -12.85
C ARG A 477 2.42 4.12 -11.35
N THR A 478 1.30 4.71 -10.98
CA THR A 478 0.92 4.99 -9.58
C THR A 478 0.91 3.74 -8.69
N LEU A 479 0.71 2.56 -9.28
CA LEU A 479 0.88 1.27 -8.61
C LEU A 479 2.24 1.12 -7.91
N TYR A 480 3.28 1.79 -8.40
CA TYR A 480 4.63 1.74 -7.84
C TYR A 480 4.96 2.90 -6.90
N ALA A 481 4.02 3.82 -6.68
CA ALA A 481 4.21 4.92 -5.75
C ALA A 481 4.32 4.43 -4.30
N TYR A 482 5.23 5.04 -3.55
CA TYR A 482 5.43 4.77 -2.13
C TYR A 482 4.23 5.27 -1.34
N ARG A 483 3.57 4.38 -0.63
CA ARG A 483 2.42 4.69 0.23
C ARG A 483 2.84 4.69 1.69
N VAL A 484 2.58 5.80 2.36
CA VAL A 484 2.92 6.01 3.78
C VAL A 484 1.65 6.30 4.55
N ARG A 485 1.45 5.59 5.66
CA ARG A 485 0.43 5.95 6.64
C ARG A 485 0.79 7.30 7.26
N GLY A 486 -0.20 8.15 7.45
CA GLY A 486 0.02 9.48 8.04
C GLY A 486 0.63 10.54 7.11
N GLN A 487 0.95 10.18 5.85
CA GLN A 487 1.33 11.13 4.79
C GLN A 487 0.90 10.59 3.42
N PRO A 488 -0.41 10.55 3.13
CA PRO A 488 -0.89 10.20 1.81
C PRO A 488 -0.41 11.22 0.78
N ASP A 489 -0.37 10.84 -0.48
CA ASP A 489 -0.19 11.77 -1.59
C ASP A 489 -1.42 12.68 -1.66
N PRO A 490 -1.28 14.02 -1.54
CA PRO A 490 -2.44 14.92 -1.42
C PRO A 490 -3.37 14.89 -2.64
N PHE A 491 -2.81 14.72 -3.85
CA PHE A 491 -3.61 14.59 -5.06
C PHE A 491 -4.41 13.29 -5.05
N LEU A 492 -3.76 12.16 -4.76
CA LEU A 492 -4.42 10.86 -4.79
C LEU A 492 -5.48 10.72 -3.67
N GLU A 493 -5.21 11.26 -2.48
CA GLU A 493 -6.15 11.27 -1.36
C GLU A 493 -7.42 12.04 -1.71
N LEU A 494 -7.27 13.23 -2.28
CA LEU A 494 -8.38 14.09 -2.68
C LEU A 494 -9.28 13.44 -3.75
N PHE A 495 -8.70 12.59 -4.61
CA PHE A 495 -9.44 11.82 -5.62
C PHE A 495 -9.84 10.43 -5.13
N ASN A 496 -10.06 10.28 -3.82
CA ASN A 496 -10.60 9.09 -3.18
C ASN A 496 -9.70 7.83 -3.34
N GLN A 497 -8.37 8.00 -3.29
CA GLN A 497 -7.52 6.85 -3.08
C GLN A 497 -7.86 6.21 -1.73
N PRO A 498 -8.07 4.88 -1.64
CA PRO A 498 -8.41 4.23 -0.39
C PRO A 498 -7.42 4.55 0.73
N ASN A 499 -7.94 4.84 1.92
CA ASN A 499 -7.14 5.08 3.10
C ASN A 499 -6.24 3.86 3.40
N PRO A 500 -4.92 4.04 3.56
CA PRO A 500 -4.01 2.92 3.85
C PRO A 500 -4.18 2.32 5.26
N ASN A 501 -5.02 2.91 6.10
CA ASN A 501 -5.27 2.44 7.46
C ASN A 501 -6.35 1.35 7.52
N ASP A 502 -7.23 1.29 6.53
CA ASP A 502 -8.41 0.44 6.55
C ASP A 502 -8.52 -0.43 5.29
N SER A 503 -9.26 -1.53 5.43
CA SER A 503 -9.69 -2.34 4.28
C SER A 503 -10.76 -1.59 3.51
N CYS A 504 -10.66 -1.57 2.18
CA CYS A 504 -11.61 -0.89 1.30
C CYS A 504 -12.43 -1.93 0.53
N ASP A 505 -13.70 -2.02 0.85
CA ASP A 505 -14.65 -2.93 0.19
C ASP A 505 -15.04 -2.40 -1.18
N GLU A 506 -15.40 -1.13 -1.22
CA GLU A 506 -15.82 -0.42 -2.43
C GLU A 506 -15.19 0.98 -2.42
N ARG A 507 -14.71 1.40 -3.58
CA ARG A 507 -14.16 2.75 -3.73
C ARG A 507 -15.30 3.74 -3.87
N VAL A 508 -15.29 4.75 -3.05
CA VAL A 508 -16.18 5.91 -3.20
C VAL A 508 -15.70 6.73 -4.40
N SER A 509 -16.63 7.23 -5.20
CA SER A 509 -16.34 8.11 -6.32
C SER A 509 -17.20 9.37 -6.16
N GLU A 510 -16.72 10.29 -5.33
CA GLU A 510 -17.39 11.56 -5.08
C GLU A 510 -16.70 12.71 -5.79
N ALA A 511 -17.46 13.66 -6.28
CA ALA A 511 -16.97 14.92 -6.78
C ALA A 511 -17.17 16.00 -5.70
N VAL A 512 -16.07 16.54 -5.19
CA VAL A 512 -16.06 17.58 -4.16
C VAL A 512 -15.33 18.82 -4.67
N THR A 513 -15.77 20.00 -4.22
CA THR A 513 -15.22 21.30 -4.66
C THR A 513 -13.68 21.39 -4.59
N PRO A 514 -12.98 20.90 -3.54
CA PRO A 514 -11.52 20.95 -3.50
C PRO A 514 -10.83 20.25 -4.66
N GLN A 515 -11.46 19.25 -5.29
CA GLN A 515 -10.90 18.59 -6.48
C GLN A 515 -10.76 19.55 -7.66
N ALA A 516 -11.74 20.43 -7.87
CA ALA A 516 -11.68 21.42 -8.94
C ALA A 516 -10.51 22.40 -8.75
N PHE A 517 -10.32 22.88 -7.51
CA PHE A 517 -9.18 23.74 -7.19
C PHE A 517 -7.84 23.03 -7.40
N THR A 518 -7.72 21.77 -7.02
CA THR A 518 -6.51 20.97 -7.21
C THR A 518 -6.22 20.72 -8.69
N LEU A 519 -7.24 20.45 -9.50
CA LEU A 519 -7.09 20.24 -10.93
C LEU A 519 -6.61 21.53 -11.65
N LEU A 520 -6.95 22.71 -11.14
CA LEU A 520 -6.54 23.98 -11.72
C LEU A 520 -5.17 24.46 -11.21
N ASN A 521 -4.83 24.19 -9.94
CA ASN A 521 -3.73 24.88 -9.27
C ASN A 521 -2.58 23.99 -8.81
N SER A 522 -2.73 22.64 -8.84
CA SER A 522 -1.65 21.78 -8.34
C SER A 522 -0.44 21.75 -9.29
N ASP A 523 0.75 21.65 -8.70
CA ASP A 523 2.01 21.50 -9.45
C ASP A 523 1.95 20.31 -10.41
N LEU A 524 1.37 19.16 -9.96
CA LEU A 524 1.20 17.99 -10.81
C LEU A 524 0.46 18.31 -12.10
N MET A 525 -0.66 19.03 -12.01
CA MET A 525 -1.49 19.36 -13.18
C MET A 525 -0.79 20.35 -14.10
N ASN A 526 -0.16 21.39 -13.54
CA ASN A 526 0.57 22.38 -14.30
C ASN A 526 1.80 21.77 -15.00
N ASP A 527 2.58 20.94 -14.33
CA ASP A 527 3.72 20.26 -14.94
C ASP A 527 3.29 19.34 -16.08
N ARG A 528 2.16 18.61 -15.92
CA ARG A 528 1.63 17.74 -16.99
C ARG A 528 1.07 18.56 -18.16
N ALA A 529 0.47 19.70 -17.89
CA ALA A 529 0.02 20.61 -18.94
C ALA A 529 1.19 21.16 -19.76
N ILE A 530 2.27 21.58 -19.11
CA ILE A 530 3.52 22.00 -19.79
C ILE A 530 4.12 20.84 -20.60
N ALA A 531 4.16 19.65 -20.03
CA ALA A 531 4.70 18.48 -20.72
C ALA A 531 3.89 18.12 -21.97
N LEU A 532 2.55 18.26 -21.95
CA LEU A 532 1.71 18.05 -23.13
C LEU A 532 1.94 19.16 -24.17
N ALA A 533 2.04 20.42 -23.75
CA ALA A 533 2.36 21.54 -24.64
C ALA A 533 3.69 21.31 -25.37
N LEU A 534 4.76 21.00 -24.64
CA LEU A 534 6.08 20.69 -25.22
C LEU A 534 6.04 19.46 -26.15
N ARG A 535 5.22 18.46 -25.85
CA ARG A 535 5.03 17.29 -26.70
C ARG A 535 4.44 17.67 -28.04
N VAL A 536 3.35 18.44 -28.06
CA VAL A 536 2.67 18.80 -29.31
C VAL A 536 3.45 19.85 -30.13
N GLU A 537 4.21 20.70 -29.46
CA GLU A 537 5.16 21.61 -30.13
C GLU A 537 6.28 20.86 -30.84
N LYS A 538 6.78 19.78 -30.23
CA LYS A 538 7.77 18.92 -30.86
C LYS A 538 7.20 18.11 -32.04
N GLU A 539 5.91 17.77 -32.01
CA GLU A 539 5.25 16.99 -33.04
C GLU A 539 4.80 17.86 -34.24
N PHE A 540 4.52 19.16 -34.02
CA PHE A 540 3.96 20.05 -35.04
C PHE A 540 4.40 21.50 -34.86
N ASP A 541 4.70 22.19 -36.01
CA ASP A 541 5.22 23.58 -36.04
C ASP A 541 4.13 24.65 -35.92
N THR A 542 2.88 24.33 -36.26
CA THR A 542 1.80 25.34 -36.28
C THR A 542 0.86 25.18 -35.11
N LEU A 543 0.46 26.29 -34.47
CA LEU A 543 -0.48 26.32 -33.37
C LEU A 543 -1.76 25.49 -33.67
N ARG A 544 -2.26 25.62 -34.90
CA ARG A 544 -3.46 24.93 -35.37
C ARG A 544 -3.33 23.41 -35.28
N LEU A 545 -2.19 22.85 -35.65
CA LEU A 545 -1.92 21.40 -35.58
C LEU A 545 -1.59 20.98 -34.17
N GLN A 546 -0.92 21.82 -33.37
CA GLN A 546 -0.64 21.58 -31.95
C GLN A 546 -1.94 21.44 -31.14
N VAL A 547 -2.90 22.40 -31.32
CA VAL A 547 -4.23 22.34 -30.68
C VAL A 547 -4.98 21.07 -31.09
N LYS A 548 -5.02 20.77 -32.39
CA LYS A 548 -5.65 19.53 -32.87
C LYS A 548 -5.06 18.30 -32.18
N ARG A 549 -3.74 18.25 -32.09
CA ARG A 549 -3.03 17.13 -31.52
C ARG A 549 -3.26 17.00 -30.01
N ALA A 550 -3.30 18.11 -29.28
CA ALA A 550 -3.60 18.12 -27.85
C ALA A 550 -4.99 17.52 -27.57
N VAL A 551 -6.01 17.92 -28.33
CA VAL A 551 -7.37 17.35 -28.22
C VAL A 551 -7.38 15.85 -28.57
N GLN A 552 -6.65 15.43 -29.62
CA GLN A 552 -6.56 14.00 -29.97
C GLN A 552 -5.89 13.16 -28.88
N LEU A 553 -4.84 13.68 -28.25
CA LEU A 553 -4.15 13.00 -27.17
C LEU A 553 -4.98 12.93 -25.89
N ALA A 554 -5.75 13.98 -25.58
CA ALA A 554 -6.58 14.04 -24.39
C ALA A 554 -7.88 13.23 -24.53
N PHE A 555 -8.55 13.29 -25.70
CA PHE A 555 -9.91 12.80 -25.87
C PHE A 555 -10.05 11.67 -26.89
N GLY A 556 -9.02 11.38 -27.68
CA GLY A 556 -9.09 10.37 -28.75
C GLY A 556 -9.92 10.78 -29.97
N ARG A 557 -10.31 12.05 -30.08
CA ARG A 557 -11.08 12.62 -31.21
C ARG A 557 -10.45 13.88 -31.77
N VAL A 558 -10.92 14.30 -32.92
CA VAL A 558 -10.54 15.58 -33.54
C VAL A 558 -11.53 16.67 -33.10
N PRO A 559 -11.08 17.91 -32.79
CA PRO A 559 -11.98 19.01 -32.52
C PRO A 559 -12.77 19.38 -33.79
N ASP A 560 -14.03 19.80 -33.62
CA ASP A 560 -14.79 20.37 -34.72
C ASP A 560 -14.29 21.79 -35.07
N LYS A 561 -14.83 22.37 -36.15
CA LYS A 561 -14.34 23.67 -36.64
C LYS A 561 -14.59 24.80 -35.65
N GLN A 562 -15.69 24.79 -34.93
CA GLN A 562 -16.05 25.81 -33.96
C GLN A 562 -15.17 25.71 -32.72
N GLU A 563 -15.08 24.51 -32.15
CA GLU A 563 -14.20 24.19 -31.00
C GLU A 563 -12.76 24.57 -31.32
N TRP A 564 -12.27 24.20 -32.47
CA TRP A 564 -10.90 24.51 -32.89
C TRP A 564 -10.61 26.02 -32.92
N ASN A 565 -11.50 26.83 -33.51
CA ASN A 565 -11.32 28.26 -33.55
C ASN A 565 -11.35 28.91 -32.15
N GLN A 566 -12.21 28.41 -31.25
CA GLN A 566 -12.28 28.86 -29.86
C GLN A 566 -10.98 28.58 -29.11
N LEU A 567 -10.49 27.36 -29.23
CA LEU A 567 -9.26 26.92 -28.56
C LEU A 567 -8.03 27.66 -29.06
N GLU A 568 -7.91 27.88 -30.40
CA GLU A 568 -6.82 28.66 -30.99
C GLU A 568 -6.86 30.13 -30.53
N HIS A 569 -8.06 30.71 -30.47
CA HIS A 569 -8.25 32.08 -29.95
C HIS A 569 -7.84 32.21 -28.49
N TYR A 570 -8.22 31.22 -27.68
CA TYR A 570 -7.85 31.15 -26.28
C TYR A 570 -6.34 31.16 -26.07
N VAL A 571 -5.58 30.31 -26.78
CA VAL A 571 -4.12 30.25 -26.67
C VAL A 571 -3.49 31.61 -27.04
N LYS A 572 -3.94 32.25 -28.13
CA LYS A 572 -3.44 33.61 -28.53
C LYS A 572 -3.71 34.68 -27.47
N LYS A 573 -4.84 34.58 -26.77
CA LYS A 573 -5.17 35.47 -25.64
C LYS A 573 -4.25 35.24 -24.45
N MET A 574 -4.03 34.00 -24.11
CA MET A 574 -3.19 33.61 -22.94
C MET A 574 -1.70 33.91 -23.20
N GLU A 575 -1.23 33.82 -24.46
CA GLU A 575 0.13 34.22 -24.81
C GLU A 575 0.42 35.71 -24.47
N LYS A 576 -0.51 36.61 -24.77
CA LYS A 576 -0.41 38.01 -24.37
C LYS A 576 -0.32 38.18 -22.86
N HIS A 577 -1.17 37.48 -22.13
CA HIS A 577 -1.15 37.47 -20.67
C HIS A 577 0.20 37.02 -20.10
N HIS A 578 0.77 35.95 -20.64
CA HIS A 578 2.05 35.42 -20.19
C HIS A 578 3.28 36.25 -20.58
N ILE A 579 3.18 37.12 -21.56
CA ILE A 579 4.22 38.12 -21.86
C ILE A 579 4.32 39.15 -20.72
N GLU A 580 3.17 39.52 -20.16
CA GLU A 580 3.07 40.53 -19.10
C GLU A 580 3.34 39.95 -17.69
N HIS A 581 3.09 38.63 -17.50
CA HIS A 581 3.18 37.97 -16.21
C HIS A 581 4.27 36.90 -16.22
N LYS A 582 5.32 37.09 -15.40
CA LYS A 582 6.39 36.11 -15.22
C LYS A 582 6.08 35.19 -14.07
N PRO A 583 6.25 33.88 -14.22
CA PRO A 583 6.04 32.93 -13.15
C PRO A 583 7.21 32.91 -12.16
N ASP A 584 6.90 32.58 -10.92
CA ASP A 584 7.89 32.39 -9.89
C ASP A 584 8.75 31.12 -10.12
N ARG A 585 9.96 31.13 -9.55
CA ARG A 585 10.87 30.00 -9.59
C ARG A 585 10.72 29.19 -8.30
N PRO A 586 10.37 27.91 -8.34
CA PRO A 586 10.33 27.08 -7.14
C PRO A 586 11.73 26.83 -6.60
N GLU A 587 11.86 26.78 -5.27
CA GLU A 587 13.08 26.48 -4.56
C GLU A 587 13.02 25.07 -3.95
N TYR A 588 14.16 24.38 -3.98
CA TYR A 588 14.32 23.04 -3.43
C TYR A 588 15.42 23.07 -2.36
N PRO A 589 15.08 23.13 -1.07
CA PRO A 589 16.05 23.22 0.01
C PRO A 589 16.85 21.90 0.16
N THR A 590 18.16 22.01 0.33
CA THR A 590 19.04 20.85 0.61
C THR A 590 19.15 20.50 2.09
N SER A 591 18.68 21.38 2.95
CA SER A 591 18.51 21.15 4.38
C SER A 591 17.37 22.01 4.92
N ILE A 592 16.84 21.62 6.07
CA ILE A 592 15.83 22.36 6.83
C ILE A 592 16.16 22.33 8.31
N THR A 593 15.73 23.36 9.02
CA THR A 593 15.76 23.40 10.48
C THR A 593 14.46 22.84 11.04
N ARG A 594 14.56 21.84 11.92
CA ARG A 594 13.45 21.27 12.68
C ARG A 594 13.48 21.79 14.11
N SER A 595 12.30 22.09 14.65
CA SER A 595 12.14 22.45 16.07
C SER A 595 11.36 21.38 16.81
N LEU A 596 11.84 21.01 17.99
CA LEU A 596 11.21 20.07 18.93
C LEU A 596 11.35 20.59 20.35
N VAL A 597 10.64 19.95 21.27
CA VAL A 597 10.75 20.20 22.71
C VAL A 597 11.44 19.02 23.36
N GLU A 598 12.45 19.28 24.20
CA GLU A 598 13.10 18.27 25.02
C GLU A 598 12.16 17.87 26.17
N GLU A 599 11.81 16.56 26.22
CA GLU A 599 10.73 16.05 27.09
C GLU A 599 10.97 16.20 28.59
N ALA A 600 12.23 16.14 29.05
CA ALA A 600 12.54 16.22 30.46
C ALA A 600 12.60 17.65 30.99
N THR A 601 12.99 18.61 30.15
CA THR A 601 13.20 20.02 30.54
C THR A 601 12.09 20.95 30.03
N GLY A 602 11.30 20.51 29.05
CA GLY A 602 10.31 21.34 28.36
C GLY A 602 10.91 22.45 27.49
N LEU A 603 12.24 22.46 27.28
CA LEU A 603 12.91 23.50 26.51
C LEU A 603 12.88 23.18 24.99
N PRO A 604 12.58 24.17 24.14
CA PRO A 604 12.65 24.01 22.71
C PRO A 604 14.12 23.88 22.26
N PHE A 605 14.32 23.06 21.23
CA PHE A 605 15.61 22.93 20.57
C PHE A 605 15.45 22.75 19.07
N GLU A 606 16.49 23.13 18.34
CA GLU A 606 16.55 23.00 16.89
C GLU A 606 17.65 22.05 16.47
N TYR A 607 17.40 21.36 15.35
CA TYR A 607 18.39 20.53 14.70
C TYR A 607 18.24 20.60 13.18
N GLU A 608 19.35 20.40 12.49
CA GLU A 608 19.38 20.34 11.04
C GLU A 608 18.94 18.96 10.56
N GLU A 609 18.07 18.94 9.53
CA GLU A 609 17.75 17.77 8.74
C GLU A 609 18.23 18.01 7.30
N ILE A 610 19.13 17.15 6.79
CA ILE A 610 19.61 17.23 5.41
C ILE A 610 18.63 16.57 4.45
N LEU A 611 18.52 17.12 3.24
CA LEU A 611 17.62 16.68 2.18
C LEU A 611 18.41 16.35 0.91
N PRO A 612 19.24 15.30 0.91
CA PRO A 612 20.21 15.03 -0.14
C PRO A 612 19.60 14.72 -1.51
N ALA A 613 18.31 14.33 -1.58
CA ALA A 613 17.65 14.17 -2.87
C ALA A 613 17.58 15.49 -3.66
N PHE A 614 17.49 16.62 -2.97
CA PHE A 614 17.43 17.94 -3.62
C PHE A 614 18.79 18.49 -4.07
N GLU A 615 19.90 17.94 -3.61
CA GLU A 615 21.24 18.30 -4.10
C GLU A 615 21.43 17.97 -5.59
N SER A 616 20.81 16.86 -6.04
CA SER A 616 20.90 16.40 -7.44
C SER A 616 19.52 16.32 -8.12
N TYR A 617 18.51 16.96 -7.55
CA TYR A 617 17.14 16.89 -8.01
C TYR A 617 16.98 17.45 -9.43
N ARG A 618 16.27 16.71 -10.25
CA ARG A 618 15.87 17.10 -11.60
C ARG A 618 14.36 17.22 -11.63
N ALA A 619 13.88 18.46 -11.42
CA ALA A 619 12.45 18.75 -11.50
C ALA A 619 11.89 18.47 -12.89
N ASP A 620 10.60 18.24 -12.98
CA ASP A 620 9.86 18.34 -14.23
C ASP A 620 9.95 19.77 -14.76
N LYS A 621 9.70 19.99 -16.04
CA LYS A 621 9.74 21.36 -16.61
C LYS A 621 8.69 22.25 -15.96
N LYS A 622 9.13 23.39 -15.43
CA LYS A 622 8.29 24.37 -14.73
C LYS A 622 8.00 25.59 -15.61
N SER A 623 6.97 26.35 -15.29
CA SER A 623 6.51 27.51 -16.05
C SER A 623 7.60 28.56 -16.33
N HIS A 624 8.53 28.81 -15.39
CA HIS A 624 9.63 29.73 -15.55
C HIS A 624 10.71 29.29 -16.57
N GLN A 625 10.69 28.01 -16.98
CA GLN A 625 11.66 27.41 -17.91
C GLN A 625 11.17 27.32 -19.36
N VAL A 626 9.97 27.80 -19.62
CA VAL A 626 9.33 27.78 -20.94
C VAL A 626 8.86 29.19 -21.33
N ASP A 627 8.77 29.44 -22.62
CA ASP A 627 8.38 30.75 -23.15
C ASP A 627 6.87 31.04 -22.98
N PRO A 628 6.41 32.30 -23.21
CA PRO A 628 5.01 32.66 -23.07
C PRO A 628 4.07 31.87 -23.98
N LYS A 629 4.52 31.51 -25.19
CA LYS A 629 3.72 30.70 -26.13
C LYS A 629 3.48 29.30 -25.62
N THR A 630 4.52 28.64 -25.15
CA THR A 630 4.40 27.29 -24.51
C THR A 630 3.52 27.33 -23.27
N ARG A 631 3.62 28.41 -22.44
CA ARG A 631 2.74 28.59 -21.29
C ARG A 631 1.27 28.72 -21.68
N ALA A 632 0.99 29.50 -22.69
CA ALA A 632 -0.37 29.68 -23.21
C ALA A 632 -0.96 28.36 -23.77
N LEU A 633 -0.15 27.58 -24.45
CA LEU A 633 -0.54 26.23 -24.90
C LEU A 633 -0.72 25.29 -23.75
N ALA A 634 0.08 25.39 -22.68
CA ALA A 634 -0.08 24.63 -21.45
C ALA A 634 -1.38 24.96 -20.72
N ASP A 635 -1.81 26.22 -20.70
CA ASP A 635 -3.12 26.60 -20.15
C ASP A 635 -4.27 25.90 -20.89
N LEU A 636 -4.18 25.81 -22.22
CA LEU A 636 -5.13 25.01 -22.99
C LEU A 636 -5.08 23.54 -22.59
N CYS A 637 -3.90 22.94 -22.46
CA CYS A 637 -3.75 21.54 -22.04
C CYS A 637 -4.33 21.32 -20.64
N LEU A 638 -4.16 22.27 -19.73
CA LEU A 638 -4.75 22.24 -18.40
C LEU A 638 -6.28 22.25 -18.46
N VAL A 639 -6.87 23.09 -19.32
CA VAL A 639 -8.32 23.11 -19.56
C VAL A 639 -8.80 21.74 -20.05
N LEU A 640 -8.10 21.13 -21.02
CA LEU A 640 -8.47 19.80 -21.52
C LEU A 640 -8.48 18.76 -20.40
N PHE A 641 -7.46 18.74 -19.55
CA PHE A 641 -7.37 17.82 -18.41
C PHE A 641 -8.47 18.02 -17.36
N ASN A 642 -9.06 19.22 -17.30
CA ASN A 642 -10.13 19.57 -16.37
C ASN A 642 -11.54 19.23 -16.89
N THR A 643 -11.66 18.74 -18.12
CA THR A 643 -12.97 18.41 -18.69
C THR A 643 -13.49 17.06 -18.23
N ASN A 644 -14.81 16.89 -18.21
CA ASN A 644 -15.42 15.58 -17.99
C ASN A 644 -15.01 14.56 -19.05
N GLU A 645 -14.72 15.00 -20.28
CA GLU A 645 -14.30 14.12 -21.36
C GLU A 645 -12.95 13.44 -21.08
N PHE A 646 -12.06 14.11 -20.31
CA PHE A 646 -10.81 13.50 -19.82
C PHE A 646 -11.00 12.65 -18.57
N MET A 647 -11.91 13.08 -17.68
CA MET A 647 -12.06 12.51 -16.34
C MET A 647 -12.96 11.27 -16.29
N TYR A 648 -13.67 10.94 -17.38
CA TYR A 648 -14.59 9.82 -17.45
C TYR A 648 -14.28 8.89 -18.63
N VAL A 649 -14.58 7.61 -18.46
CA VAL A 649 -14.63 6.61 -19.55
C VAL A 649 -16.07 6.49 -19.98
N TYR A 650 -16.30 6.73 -21.27
CA TYR A 650 -17.62 6.69 -21.90
C TYR A 650 -17.86 5.40 -22.67
#